data_7ee85c383f4003421b44cd538ae53200
#
_entry.id   7ee85c383f4003421b44cd538ae53200
#
_cell.length_a   1.000
_cell.length_b   1.000
_cell.length_c   1.000
_cell.angle_alpha   90.00
_cell.angle_beta   90.00
_cell.angle_gamma   90.00
#
_symmetry.space_group_name_H-M   'P 1'
#
loop_
_entity.id
_entity.type
_entity.pdbx_description
1 polymer ?
#
loop_
_entity_poly.entity_id
_entity_poly.type
_entity_poly.pdbx_seq_one_letter_code
_entity_poly.pdbx_strand_id
1 'polypeptide(L)'
;MDYLARRGLLLVCFWMGVSACSESTSTDAGTAEAGNTITPDHLHEVAADSPAVQPRFGGVQLDMPPHNLHVDAAQNARRVALFGDLHIHTTYSFDAFAFGTIATPDDAYRYAQGNPVRHPAGFDVQLSQPLDFYAVTDHAMFLGAVRAAADTTTGFSRQLFVTDLHNLNAPENQNLESVPSRVKAFTTFLPETVRAVAAGRMDVEVVNNIARDAWAEIIASAQRHNQPGKFTTFVAYEYTSSTDDRGNLHRNVIFRDADKLPAMPFSRFHSQDPEGLWDWMDGLRAQGIESLAIPHNSNGSNGQMFKLVDWAGDPLDENYAQKRIRNEPLVEVTQVKGTSETHPLLSPNDEWADHEIMPYRVATTLYSEPDGSYARDALRKGLSMSAGGLTNAYEFGMVGASDTHTVAGSFDEDNFFSKVGLLDADGMLRGSIPVTGDTAEILKAAGRVQIKNVEGRDYVSGAYETWSASGLTGVWADENTRDAIYSAFRRKETFATSGPRLRIRLFAGLDLPDGLDGSGDLSAAYAEGVTMGSRLAVPADTPSPEFYVWAARDAQSAPLQRLQVVKGWVRDGKTHEQVFDVACSDGNKPDPNTGRCPDNGAAVDTSDCSITPGVGSAELATYWRDPDFRADEQAFYYARVLENPTCRWSTWDAVRAGTTPRSDLAATLQERAWSSPIWTIPQ
;
A
#
# COMPACT_ATOMS: atom_id res chain seq x y z
N MET A 1 44.25 -19.28 -2.36
CA MET A 1 44.80 -20.50 -1.78
C MET A 1 43.78 -20.93 -0.76
N ASP A 2 43.15 -21.98 -1.14
CA ASP A 2 41.95 -22.53 -0.57
C ASP A 2 42.02 -22.83 0.94
N TYR A 3 41.06 -22.32 1.64
CA TYR A 3 40.48 -22.92 2.87
C TYR A 3 39.73 -21.81 3.66
N LEU A 4 38.61 -21.28 3.16
CA LEU A 4 37.65 -20.51 3.96
C LEU A 4 36.38 -20.18 3.12
N ALA A 5 35.80 -21.21 2.54
CA ALA A 5 34.51 -21.08 1.84
C ALA A 5 33.64 -22.31 2.11
N ARG A 6 33.20 -22.50 3.35
CA ARG A 6 32.08 -23.40 3.71
C ARG A 6 31.76 -23.28 5.21
N ARG A 7 31.19 -22.15 5.63
CA ARG A 7 30.33 -22.02 6.82
C ARG A 7 29.67 -20.64 6.79
N GLY A 8 28.58 -20.52 6.07
CA GLY A 8 27.84 -19.25 5.95
C GLY A 8 26.54 -19.41 5.21
N LEU A 9 25.84 -20.51 5.44
CA LEU A 9 24.51 -20.69 4.81
C LEU A 9 23.60 -21.42 5.76
N LEU A 10 23.24 -20.75 6.85
CA LEU A 10 22.14 -21.16 7.75
C LEU A 10 21.90 -20.05 8.75
N LEU A 11 21.40 -18.92 8.28
CA LEU A 11 20.68 -17.99 9.16
C LEU A 11 19.83 -17.05 8.27
N VAL A 12 18.61 -16.89 8.70
CA VAL A 12 17.69 -15.81 8.35
C VAL A 12 16.57 -16.19 7.40
N CYS A 13 15.67 -17.00 7.90
CA CYS A 13 14.26 -16.87 7.53
C CYS A 13 13.53 -16.20 8.68
N PHE A 14 13.72 -14.90 8.84
CA PHE A 14 13.02 -14.11 9.82
C PHE A 14 12.28 -13.01 9.11
N TRP A 15 11.09 -13.28 8.73
CA TRP A 15 9.96 -12.41 8.41
C TRP A 15 8.94 -13.15 7.55
N MET A 16 7.91 -13.56 8.20
CA MET A 16 6.54 -13.84 7.79
C MET A 16 6.30 -14.09 6.29
N GLY A 17 6.87 -15.15 5.76
CA GLY A 17 6.41 -15.68 4.50
C GLY A 17 5.53 -16.88 4.76
N VAL A 18 4.23 -16.76 4.59
CA VAL A 18 3.36 -17.92 4.47
C VAL A 18 3.57 -18.52 3.10
N SER A 19 4.67 -19.26 2.97
CA SER A 19 4.81 -20.26 1.91
C SER A 19 4.94 -21.59 2.60
N ALA A 20 4.06 -22.52 2.31
CA ALA A 20 4.26 -23.92 2.61
C ALA A 20 5.54 -24.36 1.89
N CYS A 21 6.67 -24.38 2.59
CA CYS A 21 7.95 -24.81 2.03
C CYS A 21 7.90 -26.31 1.79
N SER A 22 8.02 -26.72 0.55
CA SER A 22 8.60 -27.99 0.20
C SER A 22 10.11 -27.80 0.08
N GLU A 23 10.88 -28.14 1.12
CA GLU A 23 12.31 -28.30 0.99
C GLU A 23 12.62 -29.62 0.27
N SER A 24 13.13 -29.53 -0.93
CA SER A 24 13.81 -30.63 -1.59
C SER A 24 15.27 -30.65 -1.12
N THR A 25 15.58 -31.41 -0.10
CA THR A 25 16.98 -31.81 0.19
C THR A 25 17.28 -33.06 -0.63
N SER A 26 18.14 -32.94 -1.63
CA SER A 26 18.78 -34.07 -2.25
C SER A 26 19.87 -34.63 -1.34
N THR A 27 19.66 -35.79 -0.76
CA THR A 27 20.73 -36.65 -0.30
C THR A 27 20.47 -38.07 -0.76
N ASP A 28 21.52 -38.64 -1.35
CA ASP A 28 21.56 -39.95 -1.97
C ASP A 28 21.38 -41.12 -0.96
N ALA A 29 20.73 -42.16 -1.47
CA ALA A 29 20.82 -43.58 -1.14
C ALA A 29 20.31 -44.10 0.24
N GLY A 30 19.21 -44.82 0.18
CA GLY A 30 18.78 -45.74 1.22
C GLY A 30 17.32 -46.15 1.08
N THR A 31 17.09 -47.31 0.49
CA THR A 31 15.77 -47.96 0.29
C THR A 31 14.95 -48.05 1.57
N ALA A 32 13.76 -47.47 1.59
CA ALA A 32 12.60 -47.91 2.39
C ALA A 32 11.33 -47.21 1.91
N GLU A 33 10.28 -47.94 1.87
CA GLU A 33 8.93 -47.78 1.34
C GLU A 33 8.23 -46.43 1.42
N ALA A 34 7.40 -46.23 0.37
CA ALA A 34 6.41 -45.26 0.10
C ALA A 34 5.87 -44.41 1.26
N GLY A 35 6.31 -43.15 1.31
CA GLY A 35 5.63 -42.07 2.00
C GLY A 35 5.16 -41.03 0.94
N ASN A 36 3.87 -40.84 0.83
CA ASN A 36 3.25 -39.89 -0.08
C ASN A 36 3.81 -38.49 0.11
N THR A 37 4.58 -38.01 -0.84
CA THR A 37 4.91 -36.59 -1.00
C THR A 37 3.68 -35.90 -1.55
N ILE A 38 3.08 -35.00 -0.77
CA ILE A 38 1.98 -34.14 -1.20
C ILE A 38 2.52 -33.14 -2.21
N THR A 39 2.13 -33.30 -3.46
CA THR A 39 2.39 -32.34 -4.53
C THR A 39 1.39 -31.18 -4.43
N PRO A 40 1.65 -30.01 -5.04
CA PRO A 40 0.71 -28.90 -5.09
C PRO A 40 -0.69 -29.27 -5.59
N ASP A 41 -0.82 -30.31 -6.41
CA ASP A 41 -2.10 -30.79 -6.95
C ASP A 41 -3.09 -31.26 -5.87
N HIS A 42 -2.61 -31.77 -4.73
CA HIS A 42 -3.49 -32.19 -3.63
C HIS A 42 -4.14 -31.02 -2.87
N LEU A 43 -3.58 -29.80 -2.94
CA LEU A 43 -4.22 -28.62 -2.38
C LEU A 43 -5.39 -28.15 -3.23
N HIS A 44 -5.36 -28.41 -4.52
CA HIS A 44 -6.47 -28.14 -5.43
C HIS A 44 -7.66 -29.10 -5.20
N GLU A 45 -7.42 -30.37 -4.90
CA GLU A 45 -8.48 -31.35 -4.65
C GLU A 45 -9.26 -31.05 -3.35
N VAL A 46 -8.58 -30.54 -2.30
CA VAL A 46 -9.26 -30.22 -1.03
C VAL A 46 -10.09 -28.92 -1.14
N ALA A 47 -9.71 -28.01 -2.05
CA ALA A 47 -10.47 -26.78 -2.31
C ALA A 47 -11.64 -26.99 -3.29
N ALA A 48 -11.60 -28.05 -4.11
CA ALA A 48 -12.59 -28.33 -5.16
C ALA A 48 -13.91 -28.94 -4.64
N ASP A 49 -13.91 -29.57 -3.45
CA ASP A 49 -15.10 -30.20 -2.86
C ASP A 49 -15.94 -29.30 -1.98
N SER A 50 -15.60 -28.03 -1.79
CA SER A 50 -16.55 -27.06 -1.29
C SER A 50 -17.56 -26.75 -2.41
N PRO A 51 -18.87 -26.64 -2.13
CA PRO A 51 -19.86 -26.26 -3.14
C PRO A 51 -19.71 -24.78 -3.49
N ALA A 52 -18.58 -24.43 -4.06
CA ALA A 52 -18.42 -23.20 -4.80
C ALA A 52 -19.18 -23.39 -6.10
N VAL A 53 -20.24 -22.62 -6.28
CA VAL A 53 -20.93 -22.46 -7.55
C VAL A 53 -19.83 -22.21 -8.61
N GLN A 54 -19.56 -23.22 -9.44
CA GLN A 54 -18.79 -22.99 -10.66
C GLN A 54 -19.74 -22.35 -11.67
N PRO A 55 -19.65 -21.07 -11.97
CA PRO A 55 -20.42 -20.50 -13.05
C PRO A 55 -19.72 -20.84 -14.37
N ARG A 56 -20.31 -21.71 -15.15
CA ARG A 56 -20.07 -21.73 -16.59
C ARG A 56 -20.77 -20.49 -17.15
N PHE A 57 -20.06 -19.41 -17.29
CA PHE A 57 -20.60 -18.21 -17.95
C PHE A 57 -20.17 -18.22 -19.42
N GLY A 58 -21.16 -18.37 -20.31
CA GLY A 58 -21.05 -17.95 -21.70
C GLY A 58 -20.75 -16.46 -21.73
N GLY A 59 -19.83 -16.03 -22.62
CA GLY A 59 -19.41 -14.64 -22.72
C GLY A 59 -20.59 -13.70 -22.90
N VAL A 60 -20.90 -12.95 -21.84
CA VAL A 60 -21.72 -11.76 -21.90
C VAL A 60 -20.78 -10.61 -22.09
N GLN A 61 -20.80 -10.01 -23.27
CA GLN A 61 -20.17 -8.73 -23.54
C GLN A 61 -20.90 -7.69 -22.69
N LEU A 62 -20.33 -7.32 -21.55
CA LEU A 62 -20.84 -6.23 -20.75
C LEU A 62 -20.36 -4.94 -21.40
N ASP A 63 -21.28 -4.20 -21.99
CA ASP A 63 -21.04 -2.82 -22.43
C ASP A 63 -20.56 -2.02 -21.21
N MET A 64 -19.27 -1.69 -21.19
CA MET A 64 -18.75 -0.67 -20.26
C MET A 64 -19.45 0.63 -20.60
N PRO A 65 -20.05 1.33 -19.64
CA PRO A 65 -20.53 2.67 -19.91
C PRO A 65 -19.34 3.50 -20.41
N PRO A 66 -19.55 4.35 -21.45
CA PRO A 66 -18.49 5.19 -21.95
C PRO A 66 -17.90 5.99 -20.78
N HIS A 67 -16.55 6.12 -20.74
CA HIS A 67 -15.82 6.82 -19.67
C HIS A 67 -16.15 8.33 -19.55
N ASN A 68 -17.11 8.82 -20.29
CA ASN A 68 -17.71 10.14 -20.17
C ASN A 68 -19.05 10.03 -19.44
N LEU A 69 -19.00 9.82 -18.13
CA LEU A 69 -20.11 10.23 -17.30
C LEU A 69 -20.14 11.76 -17.38
N HIS A 70 -21.07 12.32 -18.15
CA HIS A 70 -21.44 13.74 -18.02
C HIS A 70 -22.02 13.91 -16.61
N VAL A 71 -21.13 14.12 -15.64
CA VAL A 71 -21.53 14.56 -14.31
C VAL A 71 -21.87 16.03 -14.44
N ASP A 72 -22.99 16.44 -13.86
CA ASP A 72 -23.44 17.83 -13.88
C ASP A 72 -22.31 18.74 -13.39
N ALA A 73 -21.86 19.69 -14.23
CA ALA A 73 -20.78 20.61 -13.92
C ALA A 73 -21.01 21.40 -12.61
N ALA A 74 -22.27 21.63 -12.24
CA ALA A 74 -22.64 22.29 -11.00
C ALA A 74 -22.37 21.43 -9.73
N GLN A 75 -22.42 20.09 -9.83
CA GLN A 75 -22.02 19.20 -8.76
C GLN A 75 -20.49 19.13 -8.63
N ASN A 76 -19.77 19.10 -9.75
CA ASN A 76 -18.31 19.04 -9.78
C ASN A 76 -17.63 20.23 -9.09
N ALA A 77 -18.25 21.42 -9.15
CA ALA A 77 -17.70 22.65 -8.57
C ALA A 77 -17.49 22.60 -7.05
N ARG A 78 -18.17 21.70 -6.36
CA ARG A 78 -18.18 21.62 -4.88
C ARG A 78 -17.39 20.44 -4.32
N ARG A 79 -16.63 19.69 -5.15
CA ARG A 79 -15.84 18.57 -4.65
C ARG A 79 -14.85 19.01 -3.59
N VAL A 80 -14.89 18.33 -2.44
CA VAL A 80 -14.04 18.57 -1.30
C VAL A 80 -12.97 17.49 -1.20
N ALA A 81 -11.79 17.85 -0.69
CA ALA A 81 -10.76 16.86 -0.35
C ALA A 81 -11.17 16.13 0.92
N LEU A 82 -11.26 14.82 0.84
CA LEU A 82 -11.46 13.93 1.99
C LEU A 82 -10.23 13.04 2.13
N PHE A 83 -9.83 12.79 3.38
CA PHE A 83 -8.66 11.98 3.70
C PHE A 83 -9.04 10.73 4.48
N GLY A 84 -8.48 9.61 4.10
CA GLY A 84 -8.73 8.35 4.78
C GLY A 84 -7.62 7.33 4.60
N ASP A 85 -7.81 6.19 5.23
CA ASP A 85 -6.91 5.06 5.15
C ASP A 85 -7.70 3.81 4.74
N LEU A 86 -7.18 3.09 3.78
CA LEU A 86 -7.83 1.93 3.15
C LEU A 86 -7.06 0.62 3.39
N HIS A 87 -6.13 0.60 4.38
CA HIS A 87 -5.28 -0.56 4.63
C HIS A 87 -4.96 -0.72 6.12
N ILE A 88 -5.85 -1.41 6.84
CA ILE A 88 -5.82 -1.50 8.30
C ILE A 88 -6.07 -2.92 8.78
N HIS A 89 -5.22 -3.41 9.70
CA HIS A 89 -5.35 -4.71 10.33
C HIS A 89 -5.73 -4.60 11.80
N THR A 90 -6.56 -5.54 12.24
CA THR A 90 -7.09 -5.63 13.60
C THR A 90 -6.72 -6.97 14.26
N THR A 91 -7.31 -7.24 15.40
CA THR A 91 -7.21 -8.53 16.08
C THR A 91 -7.63 -9.74 15.22
N TYR A 92 -8.28 -9.53 14.07
CA TYR A 92 -8.69 -10.59 13.16
C TYR A 92 -7.65 -10.97 12.13
N SER A 93 -6.65 -10.13 11.87
CA SER A 93 -5.48 -10.49 11.07
C SER A 93 -4.56 -11.41 11.87
N PHE A 94 -4.16 -12.50 11.24
CA PHE A 94 -3.39 -13.56 11.90
C PHE A 94 -2.05 -13.07 12.46
N ASP A 95 -1.39 -12.15 11.79
CA ASP A 95 -0.10 -11.56 12.16
C ASP A 95 -0.26 -10.40 13.16
N ALA A 96 -1.23 -9.51 12.96
CA ALA A 96 -1.51 -8.44 13.92
C ALA A 96 -1.80 -9.01 15.31
N PHE A 97 -2.65 -10.03 15.40
CA PHE A 97 -2.92 -10.72 16.67
C PHE A 97 -1.69 -11.39 17.23
N ALA A 98 -0.90 -12.10 16.40
CA ALA A 98 0.29 -12.80 16.85
C ALA A 98 1.31 -11.84 17.48
N PHE A 99 1.38 -10.59 17.01
CA PHE A 99 2.33 -9.59 17.49
C PHE A 99 1.77 -8.59 18.50
N GLY A 100 0.62 -8.92 19.09
CA GLY A 100 0.12 -8.27 20.28
C GLY A 100 -1.15 -7.45 20.11
N THR A 101 -1.68 -7.29 18.89
CA THR A 101 -2.87 -6.48 18.66
C THR A 101 -4.13 -7.19 19.11
N ILE A 102 -4.79 -6.58 20.10
CA ILE A 102 -6.10 -7.01 20.64
C ILE A 102 -7.22 -6.05 20.22
N ALA A 103 -6.86 -4.90 19.65
CA ALA A 103 -7.80 -3.91 19.18
C ALA A 103 -8.69 -4.46 18.07
N THR A 104 -9.97 -4.14 18.13
CA THR A 104 -11.04 -4.67 17.28
C THR A 104 -11.32 -3.73 16.10
N PRO A 105 -12.14 -4.13 15.11
CA PRO A 105 -12.64 -3.22 14.08
C PRO A 105 -13.33 -1.96 14.64
N ASP A 106 -14.07 -2.08 15.76
CA ASP A 106 -14.66 -0.92 16.44
C ASP A 106 -13.60 0.04 16.97
N ASP A 107 -12.50 -0.49 17.52
CA ASP A 107 -11.37 0.33 17.99
C ASP A 107 -10.70 1.06 16.82
N ALA A 108 -10.55 0.40 15.66
CA ALA A 108 -10.02 0.99 14.45
C ALA A 108 -10.85 2.20 13.98
N TYR A 109 -12.17 2.03 13.91
CA TYR A 109 -13.06 3.14 13.52
C TYR A 109 -13.11 4.25 14.57
N ARG A 110 -13.02 3.93 15.87
CA ARG A 110 -12.92 4.96 16.93
C ARG A 110 -11.62 5.74 16.81
N TYR A 111 -10.50 5.07 16.54
CA TYR A 111 -9.23 5.74 16.30
C TYR A 111 -9.33 6.71 15.11
N ALA A 112 -9.84 6.26 13.98
CA ALA A 112 -10.02 7.11 12.81
C ALA A 112 -10.91 8.35 13.07
N GLN A 113 -11.86 8.22 13.99
CA GLN A 113 -12.71 9.33 14.48
C GLN A 113 -12.01 10.24 15.51
N GLY A 114 -10.71 10.03 15.79
CA GLY A 114 -9.92 10.86 16.70
C GLY A 114 -9.96 10.42 18.16
N ASN A 115 -10.46 9.23 18.50
CA ASN A 115 -10.39 8.71 19.86
C ASN A 115 -9.06 7.98 20.09
N PRO A 116 -8.53 7.98 21.33
CA PRO A 116 -7.34 7.22 21.66
C PRO A 116 -7.59 5.71 21.59
N VAL A 117 -6.57 4.97 21.21
CA VAL A 117 -6.53 3.52 21.24
C VAL A 117 -5.27 3.03 21.92
N ARG A 118 -5.35 1.91 22.63
CA ARG A 118 -4.23 1.31 23.31
C ARG A 118 -3.32 0.55 22.35
N HIS A 119 -2.07 0.99 22.23
CA HIS A 119 -1.04 0.28 21.50
C HIS A 119 -0.62 -1.01 22.24
N PRO A 120 -0.27 -2.11 21.54
CA PRO A 120 0.18 -3.36 22.18
C PRO A 120 1.32 -3.19 23.18
N ALA A 121 2.23 -2.25 22.94
CA ALA A 121 3.35 -1.95 23.84
C ALA A 121 2.96 -1.11 25.07
N GLY A 122 1.69 -0.82 25.28
CA GLY A 122 1.18 -0.26 26.52
C GLY A 122 1.17 1.26 26.64
N PHE A 123 1.20 2.00 25.55
CA PHE A 123 0.91 3.44 25.48
C PHE A 123 -0.35 3.72 24.66
N ASP A 124 -0.92 4.90 24.77
CA ASP A 124 -2.08 5.29 23.99
C ASP A 124 -1.62 6.08 22.75
N VAL A 125 -2.29 5.83 21.63
CA VAL A 125 -2.09 6.56 20.36
C VAL A 125 -3.38 7.22 19.95
N GLN A 126 -3.29 8.42 19.38
CA GLN A 126 -4.44 9.22 18.98
C GLN A 126 -4.06 10.10 17.79
N LEU A 127 -4.97 10.25 16.83
CA LEU A 127 -4.80 11.19 15.73
C LEU A 127 -4.91 12.64 16.19
N SER A 128 -4.07 13.51 15.65
CA SER A 128 -4.16 14.96 15.82
C SER A 128 -5.45 15.53 15.20
N GLN A 129 -5.90 14.93 14.11
CA GLN A 129 -7.16 15.24 13.41
C GLN A 129 -7.87 13.97 12.98
N PRO A 130 -9.20 13.84 13.17
CA PRO A 130 -9.98 12.70 12.66
C PRO A 130 -9.84 12.55 11.15
N LEU A 131 -9.90 11.31 10.64
CA LEU A 131 -10.01 11.01 9.22
C LEU A 131 -11.47 11.12 8.76
N ASP A 132 -11.67 11.28 7.46
CA ASP A 132 -13.00 11.39 6.86
C ASP A 132 -13.59 10.03 6.49
N PHE A 133 -12.73 9.07 6.15
CA PHE A 133 -13.15 7.69 5.84
C PHE A 133 -12.10 6.66 6.24
N TYR A 134 -12.53 5.40 6.43
CA TYR A 134 -11.66 4.33 6.88
C TYR A 134 -12.17 2.96 6.42
N ALA A 135 -11.26 2.01 6.16
CA ALA A 135 -11.60 0.63 5.81
C ALA A 135 -10.72 -0.36 6.55
N VAL A 136 -11.31 -1.19 7.40
CA VAL A 136 -10.61 -2.35 7.97
C VAL A 136 -10.45 -3.41 6.88
N THR A 137 -9.21 -3.86 6.67
CA THR A 137 -8.81 -4.77 5.61
C THR A 137 -8.04 -5.98 6.14
N ASP A 138 -8.55 -6.60 7.18
CA ASP A 138 -7.94 -7.80 7.74
C ASP A 138 -7.68 -8.87 6.67
N HIS A 139 -6.58 -9.61 6.79
CA HIS A 139 -6.24 -10.70 5.89
C HIS A 139 -7.37 -11.73 5.79
N ALA A 140 -7.90 -11.99 4.59
CA ALA A 140 -8.91 -13.03 4.37
C ALA A 140 -8.37 -14.45 4.66
N MET A 141 -7.06 -14.63 4.47
CA MET A 141 -6.38 -15.88 4.82
C MET A 141 -6.30 -16.02 6.34
N PHE A 142 -6.82 -17.12 6.90
CA PHE A 142 -6.88 -17.36 8.35
C PHE A 142 -7.57 -16.26 9.17
N LEU A 143 -8.54 -15.57 8.59
CA LEU A 143 -9.30 -14.51 9.24
C LEU A 143 -9.84 -14.97 10.59
N GLY A 144 -9.43 -14.31 11.68
CA GLY A 144 -9.82 -14.64 13.05
C GLY A 144 -9.22 -15.93 13.64
N ALA A 145 -8.51 -16.75 12.85
CA ALA A 145 -8.10 -18.09 13.28
C ALA A 145 -7.06 -18.08 14.40
N VAL A 146 -6.08 -17.17 14.39
CA VAL A 146 -5.07 -17.08 15.46
C VAL A 146 -5.70 -16.63 16.77
N ARG A 147 -6.62 -15.70 16.72
CA ARG A 147 -7.41 -15.27 17.89
C ARG A 147 -8.23 -16.43 18.46
N ALA A 148 -8.92 -17.18 17.60
CA ALA A 148 -9.71 -18.34 18.02
C ALA A 148 -8.83 -19.47 18.60
N ALA A 149 -7.60 -19.65 18.08
CA ALA A 149 -6.64 -20.60 18.60
C ALA A 149 -6.10 -20.20 19.98
N ALA A 150 -5.91 -18.92 20.22
CA ALA A 150 -5.40 -18.38 21.49
C ALA A 150 -6.45 -18.41 22.62
N ASP A 151 -7.71 -18.35 22.28
CA ASP A 151 -8.82 -18.44 23.24
C ASP A 151 -9.08 -19.90 23.62
N THR A 152 -8.62 -20.31 24.82
CA THR A 152 -8.73 -21.69 25.33
C THR A 152 -10.17 -22.18 25.51
N THR A 153 -11.18 -21.34 25.37
CA THR A 153 -12.60 -21.72 25.46
C THR A 153 -13.14 -22.25 24.13
N THR A 154 -12.48 -21.99 23.02
CA THR A 154 -12.93 -22.40 21.68
C THR A 154 -12.68 -23.87 21.39
N GLY A 155 -13.46 -24.45 20.47
CA GLY A 155 -13.22 -25.80 19.97
C GLY A 155 -11.91 -25.91 19.18
N PHE A 156 -11.52 -24.86 18.48
CA PHE A 156 -10.31 -24.81 17.67
C PHE A 156 -9.02 -24.82 18.51
N SER A 157 -9.03 -24.15 19.67
CA SER A 157 -7.90 -24.13 20.60
C SER A 157 -7.50 -25.51 21.15
N ARG A 158 -8.37 -26.52 21.03
CA ARG A 158 -8.09 -27.89 21.49
C ARG A 158 -7.19 -28.69 20.52
N GLN A 159 -6.88 -28.15 19.36
CA GLN A 159 -5.95 -28.78 18.43
C GLN A 159 -4.52 -28.69 18.99
N LEU A 160 -3.78 -29.80 19.00
CA LEU A 160 -2.44 -29.86 19.61
C LEU A 160 -1.42 -28.89 18.97
N PHE A 161 -1.56 -28.60 17.67
CA PHE A 161 -0.63 -27.74 16.96
C PHE A 161 -0.85 -26.23 17.21
N VAL A 162 -1.90 -25.83 17.93
CA VAL A 162 -2.17 -24.43 18.29
C VAL A 162 -1.88 -24.11 19.76
N THR A 163 -1.38 -25.07 20.54
CA THR A 163 -1.15 -24.87 21.98
C THR A 163 -0.13 -23.76 22.30
N ASP A 164 0.84 -23.52 21.42
CA ASP A 164 1.81 -22.43 21.55
C ASP A 164 1.15 -21.03 21.42
N LEU A 165 -0.10 -20.97 20.94
CA LEU A 165 -0.88 -19.72 20.82
C LEU A 165 -1.74 -19.42 22.05
N HIS A 166 -1.94 -20.41 22.97
CA HIS A 166 -2.81 -20.24 24.12
C HIS A 166 -2.41 -19.02 24.95
N ASN A 167 -3.38 -18.17 25.27
CA ASN A 167 -3.17 -16.95 26.07
C ASN A 167 -2.11 -16.00 25.51
N LEU A 168 -1.82 -16.07 24.21
CA LEU A 168 -0.74 -15.28 23.57
C LEU A 168 -0.84 -13.79 23.90
N ASN A 169 -2.07 -13.25 23.96
CA ASN A 169 -2.35 -11.84 24.26
C ASN A 169 -2.94 -11.63 25.67
N ALA A 170 -2.72 -12.58 26.61
CA ALA A 170 -2.99 -12.34 28.03
C ALA A 170 -2.12 -11.17 28.56
N PRO A 171 -2.58 -10.39 29.56
CA PRO A 171 -1.86 -9.21 30.04
C PRO A 171 -0.39 -9.47 30.42
N GLU A 172 -0.10 -10.63 31.02
CA GLU A 172 1.24 -11.06 31.39
C GLU A 172 2.17 -11.33 30.20
N ASN A 173 1.62 -11.51 29.00
CA ASN A 173 2.34 -11.78 27.75
C ASN A 173 2.43 -10.53 26.84
N GLN A 174 1.91 -9.38 27.26
CA GLN A 174 1.99 -8.10 26.53
C GLN A 174 3.29 -7.37 26.90
N ASN A 175 4.43 -7.97 26.55
CA ASN A 175 5.77 -7.46 26.86
C ASN A 175 6.82 -7.95 25.86
N LEU A 176 8.02 -7.37 25.91
CA LEU A 176 9.13 -7.69 25.00
C LEU A 176 9.68 -9.13 25.19
N GLU A 177 9.64 -9.66 26.41
CA GLU A 177 10.10 -11.02 26.69
C GLU A 177 9.26 -12.07 25.96
N SER A 178 8.01 -11.75 25.61
CA SER A 178 7.13 -12.64 24.85
C SER A 178 7.43 -12.69 23.35
N VAL A 179 8.18 -11.73 22.80
CA VAL A 179 8.45 -11.63 21.35
C VAL A 179 9.03 -12.91 20.74
N PRO A 180 10.04 -13.59 21.32
CA PRO A 180 10.55 -14.85 20.77
C PRO A 180 9.50 -15.96 20.69
N SER A 181 8.63 -16.07 21.72
CA SER A 181 7.54 -17.05 21.77
C SER A 181 6.47 -16.75 20.70
N ARG A 182 6.14 -15.47 20.51
CA ARG A 182 5.17 -15.02 19.48
C ARG A 182 5.63 -15.38 18.09
N VAL A 183 6.88 -15.09 17.79
CA VAL A 183 7.46 -15.43 16.49
C VAL A 183 7.51 -16.93 16.27
N LYS A 184 7.88 -17.72 17.29
CA LYS A 184 7.85 -19.19 17.21
C LYS A 184 6.43 -19.67 16.94
N ALA A 185 5.46 -19.24 17.75
CA ALA A 185 4.05 -19.61 17.60
C ALA A 185 3.54 -19.27 16.18
N PHE A 186 3.82 -18.05 15.70
CA PHE A 186 3.44 -17.63 14.37
C PHE A 186 4.03 -18.51 13.27
N THR A 187 5.33 -18.76 13.28
CA THR A 187 6.01 -19.56 12.24
C THR A 187 5.62 -21.05 12.26
N THR A 188 5.07 -21.56 13.37
CA THR A 188 4.59 -22.93 13.50
C THR A 188 3.12 -23.07 13.09
N PHE A 189 2.28 -22.12 13.51
CA PHE A 189 0.83 -22.18 13.32
C PHE A 189 0.40 -22.33 11.86
N LEU A 190 0.90 -21.47 10.98
CA LEU A 190 0.41 -21.43 9.60
C LEU A 190 0.68 -22.71 8.82
N PRO A 191 1.93 -23.24 8.76
CA PRO A 191 2.22 -24.50 8.08
C PRO A 191 1.47 -25.68 8.70
N GLU A 192 1.38 -25.74 10.04
CA GLU A 192 0.72 -26.87 10.71
C GLU A 192 -0.79 -26.87 10.49
N THR A 193 -1.43 -25.71 10.43
CA THR A 193 -2.86 -25.60 10.10
C THR A 193 -3.14 -26.15 8.69
N VAL A 194 -2.35 -25.71 7.70
CA VAL A 194 -2.46 -26.21 6.32
C VAL A 194 -2.26 -27.73 6.26
N ARG A 195 -1.21 -28.24 6.92
CA ARG A 195 -0.95 -29.69 6.97
C ARG A 195 -2.06 -30.46 7.69
N ALA A 196 -2.66 -29.90 8.74
CA ALA A 196 -3.74 -30.56 9.48
C ALA A 196 -5.00 -30.70 8.62
N VAL A 197 -5.35 -29.65 7.86
CA VAL A 197 -6.47 -29.67 6.89
C VAL A 197 -6.17 -30.68 5.78
N ALA A 198 -5.02 -30.58 5.12
CA ALA A 198 -4.64 -31.45 4.01
C ALA A 198 -4.57 -32.94 4.39
N ALA A 199 -4.18 -33.23 5.65
CA ALA A 199 -4.14 -34.59 6.17
C ALA A 199 -5.50 -35.10 6.73
N GLY A 200 -6.57 -34.34 6.60
CA GLY A 200 -7.90 -34.68 7.14
C GLY A 200 -7.92 -34.77 8.69
N ARG A 201 -6.93 -34.22 9.37
CA ARG A 201 -6.86 -34.16 10.84
C ARG A 201 -7.75 -33.03 11.40
N MET A 202 -8.12 -32.09 10.56
CA MET A 202 -9.01 -31.00 10.87
C MET A 202 -9.98 -30.77 9.71
N ASP A 203 -11.24 -30.55 10.04
CA ASP A 203 -12.25 -30.15 9.06
C ASP A 203 -12.00 -28.67 8.68
N VAL A 204 -11.88 -28.40 7.40
CA VAL A 204 -11.73 -27.04 6.86
C VAL A 204 -12.90 -26.13 7.24
N GLU A 205 -14.10 -26.68 7.41
CA GLU A 205 -15.28 -25.91 7.83
C GLU A 205 -15.15 -25.29 9.22
N VAL A 206 -14.29 -25.83 10.09
CA VAL A 206 -13.98 -25.18 11.37
C VAL A 206 -13.29 -23.83 11.14
N VAL A 207 -12.31 -23.78 10.23
CA VAL A 207 -11.61 -22.54 9.87
C VAL A 207 -12.54 -21.59 9.12
N ASN A 208 -13.35 -22.13 8.18
CA ASN A 208 -14.30 -21.34 7.42
C ASN A 208 -15.38 -20.71 8.31
N ASN A 209 -15.86 -21.42 9.35
CA ASN A 209 -16.82 -20.85 10.29
C ASN A 209 -16.22 -19.71 11.11
N ILE A 210 -14.97 -19.86 11.58
CA ILE A 210 -14.25 -18.78 12.27
C ILE A 210 -14.12 -17.55 11.34
N ALA A 211 -13.77 -17.77 10.07
CA ALA A 211 -13.65 -16.68 9.10
C ALA A 211 -14.99 -15.99 8.82
N ARG A 212 -16.10 -16.76 8.73
CA ARG A 212 -17.46 -16.19 8.57
C ARG A 212 -17.88 -15.34 9.77
N ASP A 213 -17.60 -15.81 10.99
CA ASP A 213 -17.94 -15.07 12.22
C ASP A 213 -17.13 -13.76 12.31
N ALA A 214 -15.81 -13.80 12.03
CA ALA A 214 -14.98 -12.61 11.99
C ALA A 214 -15.41 -11.65 10.88
N TRP A 215 -15.76 -12.15 9.69
CA TRP A 215 -16.27 -11.35 8.58
C TRP A 215 -17.60 -10.67 8.92
N ALA A 216 -18.51 -11.38 9.56
CA ALA A 216 -19.77 -10.81 10.01
C ALA A 216 -19.57 -9.66 11.02
N GLU A 217 -18.57 -9.77 11.91
CA GLU A 217 -18.24 -8.70 12.86
C GLU A 217 -17.59 -7.50 12.17
N ILE A 218 -16.70 -7.70 11.19
CA ILE A 218 -16.12 -6.62 10.37
C ILE A 218 -17.25 -5.84 9.67
N ILE A 219 -18.21 -6.54 9.04
CA ILE A 219 -19.38 -5.92 8.40
C ILE A 219 -20.19 -5.13 9.43
N ALA A 220 -20.52 -5.74 10.55
CA ALA A 220 -21.33 -5.11 11.58
C ALA A 220 -20.66 -3.86 12.15
N SER A 221 -19.34 -3.91 12.41
CA SER A 221 -18.57 -2.79 12.89
C SER A 221 -18.53 -1.63 11.87
N ALA A 222 -18.29 -1.94 10.59
CA ALA A 222 -18.33 -0.94 9.53
C ALA A 222 -19.70 -0.26 9.42
N GLN A 223 -20.80 -1.01 9.63
CA GLN A 223 -22.14 -0.44 9.61
C GLN A 223 -22.42 0.45 10.84
N ARG A 224 -21.99 0.03 12.04
CA ARG A 224 -22.19 0.80 13.28
C ARG A 224 -21.54 2.17 13.25
N HIS A 225 -20.35 2.27 12.62
CA HIS A 225 -19.56 3.48 12.60
C HIS A 225 -19.79 4.38 11.39
N ASN A 226 -20.53 3.92 10.38
CA ASN A 226 -20.81 4.73 9.19
C ASN A 226 -21.77 5.88 9.52
N GLN A 227 -21.31 7.10 9.35
CA GLN A 227 -22.04 8.36 9.62
C GLN A 227 -21.99 9.25 8.37
N PRO A 228 -22.87 9.02 7.37
CA PRO A 228 -22.86 9.80 6.12
C PRO A 228 -22.85 11.31 6.37
N GLY A 229 -22.02 12.02 5.63
CA GLY A 229 -21.77 13.45 5.80
C GLY A 229 -20.75 13.82 6.87
N LYS A 230 -20.25 12.84 7.66
CA LYS A 230 -19.28 13.09 8.74
C LYS A 230 -18.10 12.12 8.71
N PHE A 231 -18.36 10.83 8.68
CA PHE A 231 -17.36 9.77 8.69
C PHE A 231 -17.87 8.57 7.91
N THR A 232 -17.15 8.18 6.88
CA THR A 232 -17.52 7.05 6.03
C THR A 232 -16.66 5.84 6.33
N THR A 233 -17.32 4.67 6.49
CA THR A 233 -16.62 3.39 6.61
C THR A 233 -16.89 2.54 5.38
N PHE A 234 -15.90 1.77 4.92
CA PHE A 234 -16.11 0.74 3.89
C PHE A 234 -16.01 -0.65 4.50
N VAL A 235 -16.78 -1.59 3.96
CA VAL A 235 -16.55 -3.01 4.20
C VAL A 235 -15.46 -3.46 3.25
N ALA A 236 -14.41 -4.06 3.79
CA ALA A 236 -13.22 -4.41 3.03
C ALA A 236 -12.47 -5.61 3.65
N TYR A 237 -11.54 -6.16 2.90
CA TYR A 237 -10.60 -7.18 3.38
C TYR A 237 -9.35 -7.20 2.50
N GLU A 238 -8.28 -7.82 2.97
CA GLU A 238 -7.08 -8.03 2.16
C GLU A 238 -7.04 -9.44 1.59
N TYR A 239 -6.96 -9.52 0.25
CA TYR A 239 -6.55 -10.73 -0.46
C TYR A 239 -5.03 -10.82 -0.42
N THR A 240 -4.53 -11.74 0.40
CA THR A 240 -3.10 -11.94 0.68
C THR A 240 -2.57 -13.09 -0.16
N SER A 241 -1.80 -12.81 -1.20
CA SER A 241 -1.17 -13.81 -2.05
C SER A 241 0.27 -13.48 -2.40
N SER A 242 1.04 -14.45 -2.84
CA SER A 242 2.42 -14.29 -3.27
C SER A 242 2.80 -15.38 -4.25
N THR A 243 3.79 -15.11 -5.09
CA THR A 243 4.42 -16.12 -5.94
C THR A 243 5.34 -17.06 -5.13
N ASP A 244 5.77 -18.16 -5.73
CA ASP A 244 6.68 -19.14 -5.08
C ASP A 244 8.02 -18.51 -4.69
N ASP A 245 8.50 -17.51 -5.43
CA ASP A 245 9.69 -16.72 -5.12
C ASP A 245 9.43 -15.61 -4.09
N ARG A 246 8.27 -15.61 -3.43
CA ARG A 246 7.81 -14.64 -2.42
C ARG A 246 7.62 -13.22 -2.95
N GLY A 247 7.33 -13.05 -4.23
CA GLY A 247 6.88 -11.78 -4.79
C GLY A 247 5.47 -11.45 -4.27
N ASN A 248 5.32 -10.26 -3.69
CA ASN A 248 4.05 -9.81 -3.11
C ASN A 248 2.98 -9.59 -4.18
N LEU A 249 1.79 -10.15 -3.96
CA LEU A 249 0.62 -9.98 -4.83
C LEU A 249 -0.65 -9.62 -4.04
N HIS A 250 -0.50 -8.90 -2.93
CA HIS A 250 -1.61 -8.51 -2.06
C HIS A 250 -2.51 -7.43 -2.70
N ARG A 251 -3.81 -7.45 -2.38
CA ARG A 251 -4.83 -6.48 -2.80
C ARG A 251 -5.84 -6.23 -1.69
N ASN A 252 -6.14 -4.96 -1.42
CA ASN A 252 -7.29 -4.61 -0.61
C ASN A 252 -8.53 -4.60 -1.47
N VAL A 253 -9.54 -5.39 -1.11
CA VAL A 253 -10.83 -5.44 -1.80
C VAL A 253 -11.82 -4.59 -1.03
N ILE A 254 -12.34 -3.54 -1.68
CA ILE A 254 -13.27 -2.56 -1.10
C ILE A 254 -14.63 -2.74 -1.76
N PHE A 255 -15.68 -2.92 -0.95
CA PHE A 255 -17.07 -3.00 -1.42
C PHE A 255 -17.72 -1.61 -1.39
N ARG A 256 -18.51 -1.32 -2.44
CA ARG A 256 -19.28 -0.07 -2.52
C ARG A 256 -20.36 -0.02 -1.44
N ASP A 257 -21.15 -1.09 -1.33
CA ASP A 257 -22.31 -1.18 -0.47
C ASP A 257 -22.05 -2.19 0.66
N ALA A 258 -22.83 -2.14 1.72
CA ALA A 258 -22.73 -3.06 2.83
C ALA A 258 -24.01 -3.88 3.09
N ASP A 259 -25.05 -3.69 2.27
CA ASP A 259 -26.34 -4.37 2.44
C ASP A 259 -26.37 -5.76 1.80
N LYS A 260 -25.56 -5.95 0.77
CA LYS A 260 -25.43 -7.23 0.07
C LYS A 260 -23.95 -7.54 -0.13
N LEU A 261 -23.46 -8.56 0.54
CA LEU A 261 -22.06 -8.95 0.58
C LEU A 261 -21.92 -10.47 0.47
N PRO A 262 -20.74 -10.98 0.03
CA PRO A 262 -20.48 -12.41 0.06
C PRO A 262 -20.45 -12.91 1.52
N ALA A 263 -20.84 -14.15 1.73
CA ALA A 263 -20.85 -14.77 3.07
C ALA A 263 -19.44 -14.95 3.67
N MET A 264 -18.39 -14.91 2.84
CA MET A 264 -17.01 -15.03 3.24
C MET A 264 -16.12 -14.31 2.21
N PRO A 265 -15.00 -13.68 2.61
CA PRO A 265 -14.06 -13.05 1.69
C PRO A 265 -13.31 -14.10 0.86
N PHE A 266 -12.97 -13.74 -0.38
CA PHE A 266 -12.14 -14.56 -1.25
C PHE A 266 -10.68 -14.48 -0.80
N SER A 267 -10.02 -15.61 -0.61
CA SER A 267 -8.65 -15.69 -0.13
C SER A 267 -7.77 -16.50 -1.07
N ARG A 268 -6.45 -16.55 -0.80
CA ARG A 268 -5.51 -17.39 -1.55
C ARG A 268 -5.83 -18.90 -1.45
N PHE A 269 -6.65 -19.34 -0.52
CA PHE A 269 -7.10 -20.73 -0.45
C PHE A 269 -8.13 -21.07 -1.53
N HIS A 270 -8.78 -20.04 -2.12
CA HIS A 270 -9.64 -20.20 -3.29
C HIS A 270 -8.82 -20.13 -4.59
N SER A 271 -7.87 -19.19 -4.66
CA SER A 271 -6.89 -19.06 -5.74
C SER A 271 -5.66 -18.29 -5.24
N GLN A 272 -4.47 -18.78 -5.55
CA GLN A 272 -3.22 -18.05 -5.36
C GLN A 272 -3.00 -17.00 -6.46
N ASP A 273 -3.57 -17.26 -7.63
CA ASP A 273 -3.56 -16.39 -8.79
C ASP A 273 -4.55 -15.24 -8.62
N PRO A 274 -4.12 -13.96 -8.72
CA PRO A 274 -5.01 -12.80 -8.67
C PRO A 274 -6.08 -12.75 -9.77
N GLU A 275 -5.88 -13.42 -10.89
CA GLU A 275 -6.89 -13.50 -11.96
C GLU A 275 -8.15 -14.21 -11.48
N GLY A 276 -8.00 -15.21 -10.59
CA GLY A 276 -9.11 -15.88 -9.92
C GLY A 276 -9.88 -14.95 -8.98
N LEU A 277 -9.20 -14.00 -8.33
CA LEU A 277 -9.88 -12.95 -7.56
C LEU A 277 -10.73 -12.06 -8.48
N TRP A 278 -10.18 -11.63 -9.63
CA TRP A 278 -10.95 -10.79 -10.57
C TRP A 278 -12.17 -11.52 -11.15
N ASP A 279 -12.04 -12.82 -11.45
CA ASP A 279 -13.18 -13.64 -11.90
C ASP A 279 -14.27 -13.72 -10.84
N TRP A 280 -13.89 -13.90 -9.58
CA TRP A 280 -14.84 -13.88 -8.47
C TRP A 280 -15.51 -12.51 -8.32
N MET A 281 -14.76 -11.39 -8.40
CA MET A 281 -15.32 -10.04 -8.34
C MET A 281 -16.28 -9.75 -9.50
N ASP A 282 -15.95 -10.17 -10.73
CA ASP A 282 -16.85 -10.05 -11.87
C ASP A 282 -18.13 -10.90 -11.68
N GLY A 283 -18.01 -12.09 -11.10
CA GLY A 283 -19.16 -12.91 -10.71
C GLY A 283 -20.05 -12.26 -9.65
N LEU A 284 -19.48 -11.52 -8.70
CA LEU A 284 -20.24 -10.73 -7.72
C LEU A 284 -20.92 -9.53 -8.38
N ARG A 285 -20.23 -8.84 -9.28
CA ARG A 285 -20.77 -7.68 -10.02
C ARG A 285 -21.97 -8.07 -10.87
N ALA A 286 -21.94 -9.26 -11.50
CA ALA A 286 -23.11 -9.82 -12.21
C ALA A 286 -24.31 -10.08 -11.29
N GLN A 287 -24.09 -10.19 -9.99
CA GLN A 287 -25.13 -10.31 -8.95
C GLN A 287 -25.52 -8.96 -8.32
N GLY A 288 -24.95 -7.85 -8.80
CA GLY A 288 -25.19 -6.50 -8.28
C GLY A 288 -24.38 -6.17 -7.01
N ILE A 289 -23.28 -6.89 -6.75
CA ILE A 289 -22.33 -6.59 -5.66
C ILE A 289 -21.08 -5.93 -6.27
N GLU A 290 -20.95 -4.64 -6.07
CA GLU A 290 -19.86 -3.86 -6.66
C GLU A 290 -18.65 -3.79 -5.71
N SER A 291 -17.47 -4.03 -6.27
CA SER A 291 -16.20 -3.96 -5.54
C SER A 291 -15.05 -3.55 -6.44
N LEU A 292 -13.98 -3.07 -5.85
CA LEU A 292 -12.70 -2.82 -6.51
C LEU A 292 -11.56 -3.42 -5.67
N ALA A 293 -10.43 -3.68 -6.31
CA ALA A 293 -9.22 -4.14 -5.64
C ALA A 293 -8.09 -3.11 -5.81
N ILE A 294 -7.27 -2.95 -4.76
CA ILE A 294 -6.14 -2.02 -4.73
C ILE A 294 -4.86 -2.83 -4.48
N PRO A 295 -4.05 -3.12 -5.52
CA PRO A 295 -2.75 -3.72 -5.33
C PRO A 295 -1.84 -2.81 -4.51
N HIS A 296 -1.08 -3.41 -3.58
CA HIS A 296 -0.21 -2.69 -2.67
C HIS A 296 1.11 -3.44 -2.42
N ASN A 297 2.08 -2.76 -1.80
CA ASN A 297 3.44 -3.25 -1.62
C ASN A 297 4.05 -3.81 -2.91
N SER A 298 3.79 -3.16 -4.01
CA SER A 298 4.33 -3.59 -5.29
C SER A 298 5.86 -3.52 -5.32
N ASN A 299 6.47 -2.57 -4.57
CA ASN A 299 7.92 -2.50 -4.34
C ASN A 299 8.51 -3.83 -3.83
N GLY A 300 7.76 -4.61 -3.04
CA GLY A 300 8.15 -5.93 -2.54
C GLY A 300 7.69 -7.10 -3.41
N SER A 301 7.24 -6.86 -4.64
CA SER A 301 6.68 -7.91 -5.50
C SER A 301 7.70 -8.71 -6.31
N ASN A 302 8.98 -8.34 -6.28
CA ASN A 302 10.00 -8.97 -7.11
C ASN A 302 9.68 -8.98 -8.61
N GLY A 303 9.14 -7.85 -9.13
CA GLY A 303 8.74 -7.70 -10.51
C GLY A 303 7.41 -8.37 -10.89
N GLN A 304 6.73 -9.02 -9.94
CA GLN A 304 5.55 -9.84 -10.26
C GLN A 304 4.24 -9.04 -10.35
N MET A 305 4.17 -7.85 -9.73
CA MET A 305 2.92 -7.08 -9.66
C MET A 305 2.53 -6.50 -11.03
N PHE A 306 3.50 -6.02 -11.81
CA PHE A 306 3.29 -5.30 -13.07
C PHE A 306 4.10 -5.89 -14.23
N LYS A 307 4.11 -7.21 -14.33
CA LYS A 307 4.72 -7.94 -15.46
C LYS A 307 3.84 -7.87 -16.71
N LEU A 308 4.43 -8.13 -17.89
CA LEU A 308 3.73 -8.16 -19.17
C LEU A 308 3.33 -9.58 -19.62
N VAL A 309 3.22 -10.49 -18.66
CA VAL A 309 2.72 -11.84 -18.84
C VAL A 309 1.68 -12.14 -17.76
N ASP A 310 0.75 -13.04 -18.03
CA ASP A 310 -0.25 -13.51 -17.08
C ASP A 310 0.34 -14.49 -16.05
N TRP A 311 -0.51 -15.09 -15.22
CA TRP A 311 -0.06 -16.07 -14.23
C TRP A 311 0.57 -17.30 -14.86
N ALA A 312 0.07 -17.75 -16.02
CA ALA A 312 0.60 -18.91 -16.74
C ALA A 312 1.94 -18.61 -17.45
N GLY A 313 2.31 -17.34 -17.59
CA GLY A 313 3.51 -16.88 -18.29
C GLY A 313 3.26 -16.54 -19.76
N ASP A 314 2.02 -16.52 -20.21
CA ASP A 314 1.64 -16.10 -21.55
C ASP A 314 1.59 -14.57 -21.66
N PRO A 315 1.90 -13.97 -22.82
CA PRO A 315 1.78 -12.53 -23.02
C PRO A 315 0.37 -12.02 -22.71
N LEU A 316 0.27 -10.85 -22.06
CA LEU A 316 -1.01 -10.24 -21.73
C LEU A 316 -1.86 -10.04 -23.00
N ASP A 317 -3.12 -10.41 -22.94
CA ASP A 317 -4.11 -10.22 -23.98
C ASP A 317 -5.15 -9.14 -23.61
N GLU A 318 -6.05 -8.86 -24.54
CA GLU A 318 -7.12 -7.86 -24.36
C GLU A 318 -8.09 -8.24 -23.23
N ASN A 319 -8.40 -9.53 -23.06
CA ASN A 319 -9.28 -9.99 -22.00
C ASN A 319 -8.67 -9.78 -20.61
N TYR A 320 -7.38 -10.12 -20.45
CA TYR A 320 -6.64 -9.83 -19.21
C TYR A 320 -6.63 -8.33 -18.91
N ALA A 321 -6.26 -7.51 -19.91
CA ALA A 321 -6.14 -6.07 -19.73
C ALA A 321 -7.46 -5.41 -19.29
N GLN A 322 -8.56 -5.75 -19.98
CA GLN A 322 -9.90 -5.25 -19.63
C GLN A 322 -10.37 -5.75 -18.24
N LYS A 323 -10.12 -7.03 -17.93
CA LYS A 323 -10.48 -7.59 -16.63
C LYS A 323 -9.72 -6.91 -15.50
N ARG A 324 -8.41 -6.68 -15.69
CA ARG A 324 -7.56 -6.06 -14.68
C ARG A 324 -7.99 -4.62 -14.39
N ILE A 325 -8.05 -3.76 -15.40
CA ILE A 325 -8.37 -2.34 -15.16
C ILE A 325 -9.80 -2.14 -14.63
N ARG A 326 -10.73 -3.03 -14.97
CA ARG A 326 -12.08 -3.03 -14.39
C ARG A 326 -12.07 -3.33 -12.90
N ASN A 327 -11.22 -4.24 -12.44
CA ASN A 327 -11.15 -4.69 -11.05
C ASN A 327 -10.11 -3.91 -10.23
N GLU A 328 -9.01 -3.47 -10.83
CA GLU A 328 -7.93 -2.72 -10.19
C GLU A 328 -7.81 -1.30 -10.75
N PRO A 329 -8.79 -0.40 -10.48
CA PRO A 329 -8.73 0.98 -10.98
C PRO A 329 -7.74 1.87 -10.23
N LEU A 330 -7.24 1.45 -9.07
CA LEU A 330 -6.34 2.18 -8.18
C LEU A 330 -5.12 1.35 -7.84
N VAL A 331 -4.03 2.02 -7.43
CA VAL A 331 -2.82 1.40 -6.89
C VAL A 331 -2.35 2.20 -5.67
N GLU A 332 -1.91 1.49 -4.63
CA GLU A 332 -1.27 2.09 -3.47
C GLU A 332 0.20 2.35 -3.77
N VAL A 333 0.61 3.64 -3.75
CA VAL A 333 1.97 4.05 -4.11
C VAL A 333 2.86 4.36 -2.92
N THR A 334 2.31 4.41 -1.71
CA THR A 334 3.07 4.63 -0.48
C THR A 334 2.34 4.07 0.73
N GLN A 335 3.09 3.52 1.66
CA GLN A 335 2.65 3.05 2.97
C GLN A 335 3.87 2.85 3.88
N VAL A 336 3.66 2.37 5.12
CA VAL A 336 4.74 2.18 6.10
C VAL A 336 5.94 1.34 5.59
N LYS A 337 5.73 0.40 4.68
CA LYS A 337 6.83 -0.36 4.03
C LYS A 337 7.42 0.37 2.80
N GLY A 338 7.40 1.71 2.82
CA GLY A 338 8.04 2.57 1.85
C GLY A 338 7.20 2.86 0.60
N THR A 339 7.83 3.60 -0.33
CA THR A 339 7.20 4.00 -1.59
C THR A 339 7.17 2.87 -2.61
N SER A 340 6.08 2.85 -3.38
CA SER A 340 5.92 2.04 -4.60
C SER A 340 5.71 2.91 -5.84
N GLU A 341 5.92 4.24 -5.74
CA GLU A 341 5.74 5.16 -6.86
C GLU A 341 6.82 4.96 -7.92
N THR A 342 8.10 5.14 -7.55
CA THR A 342 9.25 4.89 -8.44
C THR A 342 10.49 4.48 -7.66
N HIS A 343 11.57 4.14 -8.39
CA HIS A 343 12.85 3.71 -7.82
C HIS A 343 14.00 4.34 -8.60
N PRO A 344 15.14 4.73 -7.97
CA PRO A 344 16.29 5.37 -8.65
C PRO A 344 16.84 4.60 -9.85
N LEU A 345 16.79 3.27 -9.82
CA LEU A 345 17.23 2.43 -10.96
C LEU A 345 16.28 2.50 -12.16
N LEU A 346 15.00 2.82 -11.94
CA LEU A 346 13.99 2.96 -13.01
C LEU A 346 13.85 4.40 -13.49
N SER A 347 14.14 5.36 -12.61
CA SER A 347 14.01 6.81 -12.85
C SER A 347 15.32 7.54 -12.50
N PRO A 348 16.43 7.25 -13.20
CA PRO A 348 17.77 7.76 -12.83
C PRO A 348 17.93 9.27 -13.01
N ASN A 349 17.01 9.93 -13.71
CA ASN A 349 17.00 11.39 -13.94
C ASN A 349 16.03 12.13 -13.00
N ASP A 350 15.38 11.42 -12.08
CA ASP A 350 14.51 11.99 -11.04
C ASP A 350 15.29 12.05 -9.71
N GLU A 351 15.71 13.22 -9.31
CA GLU A 351 16.47 13.47 -8.07
C GLU A 351 15.68 13.18 -6.79
N TRP A 352 14.37 12.92 -6.88
CA TRP A 352 13.50 12.53 -5.77
C TRP A 352 12.97 11.10 -5.89
N ALA A 353 13.59 10.27 -6.72
CA ALA A 353 13.19 8.87 -6.88
C ALA A 353 13.55 7.98 -5.69
N ASP A 354 14.40 8.42 -4.78
CA ASP A 354 14.94 7.67 -3.64
C ASP A 354 14.14 7.84 -2.33
N HIS A 355 12.91 8.33 -2.40
CA HIS A 355 12.07 8.53 -1.22
C HIS A 355 11.67 7.21 -0.56
N GLU A 356 12.14 6.99 0.67
CA GLU A 356 11.75 5.87 1.54
C GLU A 356 11.71 4.50 0.81
N ILE A 357 12.83 4.10 0.26
CA ILE A 357 12.97 2.83 -0.46
C ILE A 357 13.11 1.66 0.52
N MET A 358 12.12 0.76 0.57
CA MET A 358 12.22 -0.54 1.23
C MET A 358 12.62 -1.59 0.16
N PRO A 359 13.86 -2.12 0.20
CA PRO A 359 14.42 -2.88 -0.92
C PRO A 359 14.07 -4.38 -0.89
N TYR A 360 13.26 -4.84 0.07
CA TYR A 360 13.04 -6.26 0.31
C TYR A 360 11.69 -6.74 -0.21
N ARG A 361 11.62 -8.02 -0.58
CA ARG A 361 10.32 -8.72 -0.76
C ARG A 361 9.61 -8.73 0.58
N VAL A 362 8.30 -8.52 0.55
CA VAL A 362 7.49 -8.41 1.78
C VAL A 362 7.74 -9.61 2.70
N ALA A 363 7.94 -9.32 3.98
CA ALA A 363 8.19 -10.29 5.03
C ALA A 363 9.44 -11.17 4.81
N THR A 364 10.45 -10.66 4.13
CA THR A 364 11.75 -11.32 3.93
C THR A 364 12.91 -10.33 4.05
N THR A 365 14.14 -10.83 3.97
CA THR A 365 15.37 -10.05 3.77
C THR A 365 15.96 -10.25 2.36
N LEU A 366 15.18 -10.86 1.44
CA LEU A 366 15.56 -11.04 0.05
C LEU A 366 15.27 -9.75 -0.71
N TYR A 367 16.21 -9.30 -1.53
CA TYR A 367 16.01 -8.11 -2.36
C TYR A 367 14.88 -8.33 -3.38
N SER A 368 14.12 -7.29 -3.63
CA SER A 368 13.07 -7.23 -4.65
C SER A 368 13.62 -6.62 -5.94
N GLU A 369 13.29 -7.20 -7.09
CA GLU A 369 13.58 -6.60 -8.38
C GLU A 369 12.74 -5.35 -8.60
N PRO A 370 13.33 -4.20 -8.99
CA PRO A 370 12.56 -2.98 -9.23
C PRO A 370 11.69 -3.03 -10.49
N ASP A 371 12.17 -3.62 -11.59
CA ASP A 371 11.39 -3.73 -12.84
C ASP A 371 10.12 -4.55 -12.61
N GLY A 372 8.95 -3.99 -12.95
CA GLY A 372 7.65 -4.60 -12.68
C GLY A 372 7.15 -4.48 -11.23
N SER A 373 7.86 -3.71 -10.38
CA SER A 373 7.53 -3.51 -8.97
C SER A 373 7.05 -2.11 -8.63
N TYR A 374 7.12 -1.14 -9.53
CA TYR A 374 6.81 0.26 -9.23
C TYR A 374 5.73 0.82 -10.16
N ALA A 375 4.88 1.69 -9.61
CA ALA A 375 3.70 2.21 -10.29
C ALA A 375 4.06 3.03 -11.56
N ARG A 376 5.07 3.93 -11.50
CA ARG A 376 5.48 4.72 -12.67
C ARG A 376 5.98 3.83 -13.83
N ASP A 377 6.70 2.76 -13.51
CA ASP A 377 7.12 1.77 -14.50
C ASP A 377 5.90 1.04 -15.11
N ALA A 378 4.92 0.68 -14.27
CA ALA A 378 3.67 0.10 -14.72
C ALA A 378 2.88 1.04 -15.65
N LEU A 379 2.79 2.34 -15.32
CA LEU A 379 2.16 3.34 -16.21
C LEU A 379 2.84 3.38 -17.58
N ARG A 380 4.19 3.34 -17.64
CA ARG A 380 4.95 3.27 -18.90
C ARG A 380 4.69 1.96 -19.67
N LYS A 381 4.64 0.82 -18.98
CA LYS A 381 4.27 -0.48 -19.57
C LYS A 381 2.85 -0.44 -20.15
N GLY A 382 1.92 0.19 -19.44
CA GLY A 382 0.56 0.41 -19.92
C GLY A 382 0.48 1.25 -21.20
N LEU A 383 1.30 2.31 -21.33
CA LEU A 383 1.43 3.06 -22.57
C LEU A 383 1.93 2.19 -23.72
N SER A 384 2.93 1.33 -23.49
CA SER A 384 3.43 0.40 -24.51
C SER A 384 2.34 -0.59 -24.96
N MET A 385 1.49 -1.07 -24.02
CA MET A 385 0.34 -1.92 -24.36
C MET A 385 -0.63 -1.17 -25.28
N SER A 386 -0.99 0.07 -24.92
CA SER A 386 -1.87 0.92 -25.72
C SER A 386 -1.30 1.19 -27.13
N ALA A 387 -0.02 1.53 -27.22
CA ALA A 387 0.66 1.75 -28.50
C ALA A 387 0.71 0.47 -29.34
N GLY A 388 0.71 -0.71 -28.70
CA GLY A 388 0.59 -2.02 -29.34
C GLY A 388 -0.83 -2.43 -29.72
N GLY A 389 -1.84 -1.60 -29.43
CA GLY A 389 -3.25 -1.84 -29.79
C GLY A 389 -4.04 -2.64 -28.74
N LEU A 390 -3.50 -2.85 -27.54
CA LEU A 390 -4.20 -3.46 -26.40
C LEU A 390 -4.79 -2.38 -25.48
N THR A 391 -5.78 -2.73 -24.68
CA THR A 391 -6.20 -1.92 -23.55
C THR A 391 -5.02 -1.74 -22.56
N ASN A 392 -4.86 -0.54 -22.00
CA ASN A 392 -3.90 -0.29 -20.95
C ASN A 392 -4.35 -0.94 -19.63
N ALA A 393 -3.71 -2.03 -19.24
CA ALA A 393 -4.02 -2.75 -18.00
C ALA A 393 -3.57 -2.00 -16.73
N TYR A 394 -2.77 -0.94 -16.87
CA TYR A 394 -2.12 -0.18 -15.80
C TYR A 394 -2.55 1.29 -15.77
N GLU A 395 -3.73 1.61 -16.29
CA GLU A 395 -4.32 2.95 -16.24
C GLU A 395 -5.03 3.19 -14.90
N PHE A 396 -4.31 3.09 -13.81
CA PHE A 396 -4.85 3.25 -12.47
C PHE A 396 -4.65 4.67 -11.90
N GLY A 397 -5.47 5.02 -10.89
CA GLY A 397 -5.26 6.16 -10.01
C GLY A 397 -4.36 5.80 -8.84
N MET A 398 -3.84 6.81 -8.14
CA MET A 398 -2.90 6.65 -7.03
C MET A 398 -3.57 6.91 -5.68
N VAL A 399 -3.27 6.07 -4.69
CA VAL A 399 -3.68 6.21 -3.28
C VAL A 399 -2.51 5.90 -2.36
N GLY A 400 -2.57 6.40 -1.12
CA GLY A 400 -1.65 6.04 -0.04
C GLY A 400 -2.42 5.38 1.10
N ALA A 401 -1.74 4.63 1.97
CA ALA A 401 -2.36 3.96 3.10
C ALA A 401 -1.35 3.69 4.22
N SER A 402 -1.78 3.10 5.35
CA SER A 402 -0.87 2.79 6.46
C SER A 402 -0.34 1.37 6.44
N ASP A 403 -1.15 0.39 6.11
CA ASP A 403 -0.85 -1.02 6.35
C ASP A 403 -0.55 -1.30 7.84
N THR A 404 -1.20 -0.54 8.73
CA THR A 404 -1.00 -0.72 10.17
C THR A 404 -1.52 -2.05 10.67
N HIS A 405 -0.79 -2.66 11.59
CA HIS A 405 -1.21 -3.89 12.30
C HIS A 405 -1.55 -3.62 13.77
N THR A 406 -1.78 -2.34 14.11
CA THR A 406 -2.14 -1.90 15.47
C THR A 406 -3.44 -1.09 15.49
N VAL A 407 -4.24 -1.16 14.42
CA VAL A 407 -5.42 -0.37 14.08
C VAL A 407 -5.16 1.13 13.87
N ALA A 408 -3.98 1.60 14.24
CA ALA A 408 -3.58 3.01 14.21
C ALA A 408 -2.45 3.23 13.21
N GLY A 409 -2.66 4.06 12.20
CA GLY A 409 -1.62 4.48 11.27
C GLY A 409 -0.69 5.53 11.90
N SER A 410 0.61 5.43 11.59
CA SER A 410 1.66 6.34 12.05
C SER A 410 1.97 7.32 10.92
N PHE A 411 1.21 8.42 10.82
CA PHE A 411 1.25 9.33 9.68
C PHE A 411 2.29 10.46 9.81
N ASP A 412 2.73 10.75 11.04
CA ASP A 412 3.61 11.86 11.34
C ASP A 412 5.01 11.35 11.70
N GLU A 413 6.06 11.89 11.09
CA GLU A 413 7.45 11.54 11.36
C GLU A 413 7.84 11.85 12.81
N ASP A 414 7.28 12.91 13.38
CA ASP A 414 7.52 13.30 14.78
C ASP A 414 6.69 12.48 15.79
N ASN A 415 5.73 11.67 15.32
CA ASN A 415 4.92 10.80 16.17
C ASN A 415 4.89 9.37 15.61
N PHE A 416 6.04 8.87 15.19
CA PHE A 416 6.18 7.56 14.59
C PHE A 416 6.20 6.45 15.66
N PHE A 417 5.29 5.49 15.54
CA PHE A 417 5.20 4.29 16.39
C PHE A 417 5.17 2.99 15.58
N SER A 418 5.46 3.08 14.28
CA SER A 418 5.55 1.98 13.32
C SER A 418 4.24 1.17 13.16
N LYS A 419 4.31 -0.14 12.91
CA LYS A 419 3.11 -0.91 12.51
C LYS A 419 2.91 -2.27 13.19
N VAL A 420 3.95 -2.95 13.72
CA VAL A 420 3.91 -4.39 14.05
C VAL A 420 3.80 -4.64 15.57
N GLY A 421 3.21 -3.72 16.28
CA GLY A 421 2.88 -3.90 17.69
C GLY A 421 4.11 -4.06 18.58
N LEU A 422 4.28 -5.23 19.20
CA LEU A 422 5.40 -5.47 20.12
C LEU A 422 6.77 -5.63 19.44
N LEU A 423 6.82 -5.83 18.12
CA LEU A 423 8.08 -6.12 17.43
C LEU A 423 8.87 -4.87 17.09
N ASP A 424 8.21 -3.71 16.97
CA ASP A 424 8.81 -2.46 16.50
C ASP A 424 8.35 -1.25 17.31
N ALA A 425 7.92 -1.48 18.54
CA ALA A 425 7.26 -0.48 19.39
C ALA A 425 8.16 0.69 19.82
N ASP A 426 9.46 0.52 19.81
CA ASP A 426 10.41 1.56 20.26
C ASP A 426 11.61 1.72 19.32
N GLY A 427 12.36 2.80 19.50
CA GLY A 427 13.50 3.11 18.65
C GLY A 427 14.64 2.06 18.67
N MET A 428 14.82 1.31 19.76
CA MET A 428 15.81 0.22 19.80
C MET A 428 15.39 -0.92 18.90
N LEU A 429 14.12 -1.33 18.96
CA LEU A 429 13.59 -2.42 18.13
C LEU A 429 13.52 -2.02 16.65
N ARG A 430 13.23 -0.74 16.36
CA ARG A 430 13.25 -0.20 14.99
C ARG A 430 14.68 0.03 14.45
N GLY A 431 15.68 0.00 15.32
CA GLY A 431 17.09 0.20 14.95
C GLY A 431 17.53 1.65 14.79
N SER A 432 16.73 2.63 15.25
CA SER A 432 17.09 4.05 15.25
C SER A 432 17.94 4.46 16.45
N ILE A 433 17.80 3.75 17.58
CA ILE A 433 18.54 3.98 18.82
C ILE A 433 19.48 2.81 19.10
N PRO A 434 20.71 3.04 19.64
CA PRO A 434 21.63 1.97 19.99
C PRO A 434 21.04 0.99 21.00
N VAL A 435 21.30 -0.29 20.79
CA VAL A 435 20.97 -1.34 21.77
C VAL A 435 22.02 -1.34 22.87
N THR A 436 21.60 -1.32 24.12
CA THR A 436 22.51 -1.27 25.28
C THR A 436 22.25 -2.42 26.26
N GLY A 437 23.30 -2.85 26.97
CA GLY A 437 23.22 -3.75 28.12
C GLY A 437 22.52 -5.07 27.86
N ASP A 438 21.68 -5.48 28.83
CA ASP A 438 21.02 -6.79 28.85
C ASP A 438 20.05 -6.98 27.66
N THR A 439 19.47 -5.91 27.11
CA THR A 439 18.59 -5.99 25.94
C THR A 439 19.32 -6.51 24.71
N ALA A 440 20.56 -6.08 24.48
CA ALA A 440 21.38 -6.59 23.38
C ALA A 440 21.63 -8.12 23.51
N GLU A 441 21.89 -8.59 24.73
CA GLU A 441 22.11 -10.02 24.99
C GLU A 441 20.83 -10.83 24.82
N ILE A 442 19.68 -10.32 25.26
CA ILE A 442 18.36 -10.95 25.06
C ILE A 442 18.04 -11.06 23.57
N LEU A 443 18.24 -9.99 22.81
CA LEU A 443 17.99 -9.96 21.37
C LEU A 443 18.94 -10.88 20.59
N LYS A 444 20.23 -10.90 20.96
CA LYS A 444 21.23 -11.83 20.40
C LYS A 444 20.89 -13.29 20.74
N ALA A 445 20.52 -13.56 21.97
CA ALA A 445 20.15 -14.90 22.43
C ALA A 445 18.87 -15.43 21.79
N ALA A 446 17.92 -14.53 21.47
CA ALA A 446 16.73 -14.88 20.69
C ALA A 446 17.07 -15.40 19.27
N GLY A 447 18.32 -15.17 18.80
CA GLY A 447 18.86 -15.75 17.56
C GLY A 447 18.20 -15.26 16.29
N ARG A 448 17.43 -14.16 16.35
CA ARG A 448 16.46 -13.75 15.32
C ARG A 448 16.54 -12.28 14.96
N VAL A 449 17.37 -11.52 15.64
CA VAL A 449 17.60 -10.11 15.38
C VAL A 449 19.03 -9.95 14.86
N GLN A 450 19.17 -9.29 13.73
CA GLN A 450 20.48 -8.89 13.24
C GLN A 450 20.94 -7.67 14.03
N ILE A 451 22.19 -7.66 14.46
CA ILE A 451 22.84 -6.51 15.08
C ILE A 451 23.90 -6.01 14.14
N LYS A 452 23.83 -4.73 13.79
CA LYS A 452 24.79 -4.02 12.94
C LYS A 452 25.55 -3.02 13.80
N ASN A 453 26.88 -3.04 13.71
CA ASN A 453 27.70 -2.00 14.34
C ASN A 453 27.84 -0.80 13.38
N VAL A 454 27.46 0.37 13.85
CA VAL A 454 27.62 1.66 13.15
C VAL A 454 28.42 2.57 14.08
N GLU A 455 29.60 2.98 13.66
CA GLU A 455 30.49 3.89 14.42
C GLU A 455 30.74 3.47 15.88
N GLY A 456 30.88 2.18 16.10
CA GLY A 456 31.15 1.63 17.44
C GLY A 456 29.94 1.43 18.34
N ARG A 457 28.72 1.64 17.83
CA ARG A 457 27.44 1.40 18.53
C ARG A 457 26.69 0.27 17.82
N ASP A 458 26.08 -0.60 18.60
CA ASP A 458 25.28 -1.72 18.10
C ASP A 458 23.81 -1.29 17.93
N TYR A 459 23.21 -1.61 16.77
CA TYR A 459 21.82 -1.33 16.45
C TYR A 459 21.13 -2.59 15.95
N VAL A 460 19.83 -2.71 16.25
CA VAL A 460 18.97 -3.67 15.53
C VAL A 460 18.96 -3.29 14.06
N SER A 461 19.11 -4.28 13.19
CA SER A 461 19.13 -4.08 11.73
C SER A 461 18.18 -5.06 11.05
N GLY A 462 17.49 -4.59 10.03
CA GLY A 462 16.56 -5.38 9.23
C GLY A 462 15.60 -4.51 8.43
N ALA A 463 14.40 -5.02 8.16
CA ALA A 463 13.44 -4.29 7.33
C ALA A 463 12.92 -2.98 7.99
N TYR A 464 12.78 -2.95 9.32
CA TYR A 464 12.19 -1.80 10.04
C TYR A 464 12.95 -0.49 9.81
N GLU A 465 14.28 -0.52 9.75
CA GLU A 465 15.09 0.67 9.52
C GLU A 465 14.84 1.34 8.16
N THR A 466 14.25 0.59 7.21
CA THR A 466 13.90 1.06 5.87
C THR A 466 12.43 1.47 5.73
N TRP A 467 11.65 1.42 6.82
CA TRP A 467 10.25 1.79 6.81
C TRP A 467 10.05 3.30 6.93
N SER A 468 8.91 3.79 6.44
CA SER A 468 8.50 5.19 6.42
C SER A 468 7.33 5.46 7.35
N ALA A 469 6.96 6.72 7.51
CA ALA A 469 5.62 7.05 7.98
C ALA A 469 4.55 6.49 7.04
N SER A 470 3.33 6.36 7.55
CA SER A 470 2.17 5.85 6.80
C SER A 470 1.68 6.88 5.78
N GLY A 471 1.25 6.40 4.61
CA GLY A 471 0.58 7.24 3.63
C GLY A 471 -0.91 7.44 3.92
N LEU A 472 -1.52 8.43 3.26
CA LEU A 472 -2.97 8.67 3.26
C LEU A 472 -3.54 8.64 1.84
N THR A 473 -4.78 8.17 1.73
CA THR A 473 -5.59 8.34 0.54
C THR A 473 -6.31 9.68 0.61
N GLY A 474 -6.05 10.55 -0.34
CA GLY A 474 -6.86 11.71 -0.62
C GLY A 474 -7.85 11.44 -1.74
N VAL A 475 -9.06 12.00 -1.66
CA VAL A 475 -10.07 11.87 -2.70
C VAL A 475 -10.86 13.16 -2.87
N TRP A 476 -11.14 13.54 -4.12
CA TRP A 476 -12.04 14.64 -4.44
C TRP A 476 -13.44 14.09 -4.66
N ALA A 477 -14.32 14.25 -3.68
CA ALA A 477 -15.68 13.75 -3.70
C ALA A 477 -16.71 14.87 -3.48
N ASP A 478 -17.93 14.64 -3.96
CA ASP A 478 -19.01 15.63 -3.86
C ASP A 478 -19.49 15.78 -2.40
N GLU A 479 -19.39 14.66 -1.63
CA GLU A 479 -19.76 14.60 -0.21
C GLU A 479 -19.07 13.43 0.49
N ASN A 480 -19.10 13.43 1.83
CA ASN A 480 -18.54 12.32 2.63
C ASN A 480 -19.59 11.20 2.79
N THR A 481 -19.78 10.40 1.74
CA THR A 481 -20.62 9.21 1.73
C THR A 481 -19.95 8.07 0.97
N ARG A 482 -20.33 6.81 1.25
CA ARG A 482 -19.80 5.64 0.53
C ARG A 482 -19.94 5.80 -0.98
N ASP A 483 -21.10 6.21 -1.44
CA ASP A 483 -21.40 6.32 -2.88
C ASP A 483 -20.54 7.38 -3.55
N ALA A 484 -20.44 8.59 -2.96
CA ALA A 484 -19.65 9.69 -3.51
C ALA A 484 -18.14 9.36 -3.52
N ILE A 485 -17.60 8.81 -2.42
CA ILE A 485 -16.19 8.44 -2.32
C ILE A 485 -15.88 7.25 -3.24
N TYR A 486 -16.71 6.20 -3.27
CA TYR A 486 -16.51 5.07 -4.17
C TYR A 486 -16.60 5.47 -5.65
N SER A 487 -17.51 6.38 -5.98
CA SER A 487 -17.60 6.95 -7.32
C SER A 487 -16.33 7.72 -7.70
N ALA A 488 -15.73 8.45 -6.76
CA ALA A 488 -14.43 9.12 -6.97
C ALA A 488 -13.30 8.10 -7.16
N PHE A 489 -13.28 6.98 -6.41
CA PHE A 489 -12.35 5.87 -6.65
C PHE A 489 -12.48 5.33 -8.08
N ARG A 490 -13.70 5.12 -8.55
CA ARG A 490 -13.94 4.64 -9.92
C ARG A 490 -13.53 5.65 -10.99
N ARG A 491 -13.70 6.94 -10.75
CA ARG A 491 -13.21 8.01 -11.63
C ARG A 491 -11.71 8.23 -11.51
N LYS A 492 -11.04 7.60 -10.51
CA LYS A 492 -9.62 7.78 -10.18
C LYS A 492 -9.31 9.25 -9.80
N GLU A 493 -10.28 9.96 -9.28
CA GLU A 493 -10.11 11.32 -8.79
C GLU A 493 -9.55 11.29 -7.37
N THR A 494 -8.39 10.63 -7.26
CA THR A 494 -7.67 10.30 -6.03
C THR A 494 -6.24 10.81 -6.10
N PHE A 495 -5.65 10.97 -4.93
CA PHE A 495 -4.25 11.31 -4.78
C PHE A 495 -3.69 10.61 -3.52
N ALA A 496 -2.38 10.34 -3.53
CA ALA A 496 -1.66 9.80 -2.39
C ALA A 496 -0.91 10.92 -1.66
N THR A 497 -0.76 10.79 -0.34
CA THR A 497 0.23 11.56 0.42
C THR A 497 1.13 10.62 1.21
N SER A 498 2.33 11.07 1.55
CA SER A 498 3.28 10.30 2.37
C SER A 498 3.06 10.44 3.88
N GLY A 499 1.92 11.05 4.29
CA GLY A 499 1.52 11.22 5.70
C GLY A 499 0.74 12.52 5.92
N PRO A 500 1.33 13.69 5.69
CA PRO A 500 0.64 14.97 5.83
C PRO A 500 -0.58 15.09 4.91
N ARG A 501 -1.57 15.86 5.32
CA ARG A 501 -2.80 16.13 4.54
C ARG A 501 -2.58 17.17 3.45
N LEU A 502 -1.56 16.95 2.63
CA LEU A 502 -1.32 17.73 1.42
C LEU A 502 -2.49 17.57 0.46
N ARG A 503 -2.94 18.67 -0.13
CA ARG A 503 -3.99 18.67 -1.15
C ARG A 503 -3.36 18.98 -2.50
N ILE A 504 -3.71 18.22 -3.52
CA ILE A 504 -3.18 18.40 -4.86
C ILE A 504 -4.31 18.29 -5.89
N ARG A 505 -4.29 19.12 -6.93
CA ARG A 505 -5.19 19.06 -8.08
C ARG A 505 -4.42 19.11 -9.38
N LEU A 506 -4.93 18.40 -10.36
CA LEU A 506 -4.42 18.42 -11.73
C LEU A 506 -5.60 18.43 -12.69
N PHE A 507 -5.64 19.44 -13.55
CA PHE A 507 -6.57 19.55 -14.68
C PHE A 507 -5.78 19.68 -15.97
N ALA A 508 -6.37 19.24 -17.07
CA ALA A 508 -5.84 19.47 -18.42
C ALA A 508 -6.97 19.80 -19.39
N GLY A 509 -6.70 20.71 -20.33
CA GLY A 509 -7.66 21.09 -21.36
C GLY A 509 -6.97 21.71 -22.56
N LEU A 510 -7.70 21.82 -23.68
CA LEU A 510 -7.20 22.52 -24.87
C LEU A 510 -7.36 24.03 -24.71
N ASP A 511 -8.34 24.46 -23.92
CA ASP A 511 -8.69 25.85 -23.65
C ASP A 511 -9.23 25.96 -22.21
N LEU A 512 -8.33 25.81 -21.21
CA LEU A 512 -8.72 25.97 -19.82
C LEU A 512 -8.97 27.43 -19.48
N PRO A 513 -9.96 27.75 -18.64
CA PRO A 513 -10.24 29.11 -18.23
C PRO A 513 -9.08 29.71 -17.41
N ASP A 514 -8.78 30.98 -17.69
CA ASP A 514 -7.78 31.72 -16.89
C ASP A 514 -8.26 32.01 -15.47
N GLY A 515 -7.32 32.11 -14.53
CA GLY A 515 -7.58 32.58 -13.18
C GLY A 515 -8.23 31.53 -12.27
N LEU A 516 -8.07 30.24 -12.55
CA LEU A 516 -8.54 29.17 -11.67
C LEU A 516 -7.91 29.31 -10.28
N ASP A 517 -8.73 29.13 -9.26
CA ASP A 517 -8.32 29.03 -7.86
C ASP A 517 -8.56 27.59 -7.38
N GLY A 518 -7.48 26.84 -7.14
CA GLY A 518 -7.56 25.42 -6.75
C GLY A 518 -8.27 25.15 -5.43
N SER A 519 -8.41 26.18 -4.59
CA SER A 519 -9.19 26.16 -3.36
C SER A 519 -10.65 26.60 -3.55
N GLY A 520 -10.97 27.22 -4.68
CA GLY A 520 -12.23 27.87 -4.97
C GLY A 520 -13.18 27.09 -5.88
N ASP A 521 -13.96 27.82 -6.65
CA ASP A 521 -14.90 27.27 -7.63
C ASP A 521 -14.17 26.83 -8.90
N LEU A 522 -14.19 25.54 -9.18
CA LEU A 522 -13.56 24.90 -10.34
C LEU A 522 -14.58 24.39 -11.38
N SER A 523 -15.84 24.83 -11.31
CA SER A 523 -16.88 24.40 -12.26
C SER A 523 -16.47 24.58 -13.72
N ALA A 524 -15.81 25.68 -14.04
CA ALA A 524 -15.31 25.95 -15.39
C ALA A 524 -14.20 24.96 -15.81
N ALA A 525 -13.27 24.64 -14.91
CA ALA A 525 -12.22 23.65 -15.18
C ALA A 525 -12.81 22.25 -15.44
N TYR A 526 -13.84 21.85 -14.70
CA TYR A 526 -14.55 20.60 -14.96
C TYR A 526 -15.38 20.60 -16.24
N ALA A 527 -15.89 21.77 -16.67
CA ALA A 527 -16.70 21.89 -17.88
C ALA A 527 -15.86 21.90 -19.17
N GLU A 528 -14.68 22.52 -19.13
CA GLU A 528 -13.85 22.80 -20.31
C GLU A 528 -12.58 21.94 -20.38
N GLY A 529 -12.31 21.17 -19.31
CA GLY A 529 -11.15 20.28 -19.21
C GLY A 529 -11.49 18.91 -18.63
N VAL A 530 -10.44 18.17 -18.28
CA VAL A 530 -10.50 16.91 -17.57
C VAL A 530 -9.69 17.00 -16.28
N THR A 531 -10.13 16.30 -15.25
CA THR A 531 -9.41 16.22 -13.97
C THR A 531 -8.50 14.98 -13.90
N MET A 532 -7.64 14.88 -12.87
CA MET A 532 -6.83 13.69 -12.60
C MET A 532 -7.65 12.38 -12.68
N GLY A 533 -7.02 11.31 -13.15
CA GLY A 533 -7.66 10.01 -13.39
C GLY A 533 -8.32 9.86 -14.77
N SER A 534 -8.42 10.95 -15.55
CA SER A 534 -9.17 11.02 -16.80
C SER A 534 -8.28 10.90 -18.04
N ARG A 535 -8.94 10.72 -19.19
CA ARG A 535 -8.33 10.78 -20.52
C ARG A 535 -8.69 12.10 -21.19
N LEU A 536 -7.70 12.77 -21.81
CA LEU A 536 -7.87 13.91 -22.67
C LEU A 536 -7.62 13.49 -24.13
N ALA A 537 -8.65 13.55 -24.95
CA ALA A 537 -8.54 13.32 -26.37
C ALA A 537 -7.91 14.56 -27.06
N VAL A 538 -6.85 14.35 -27.83
CA VAL A 538 -6.08 15.41 -28.47
C VAL A 538 -6.19 15.28 -29.98
N PRO A 539 -6.82 16.23 -30.67
CA PRO A 539 -6.86 16.26 -32.14
C PRO A 539 -5.47 16.42 -32.75
N ALA A 540 -5.28 15.88 -33.95
CA ALA A 540 -4.05 16.08 -34.73
C ALA A 540 -3.73 17.57 -34.90
N ASP A 541 -2.45 17.91 -34.95
CA ASP A 541 -1.95 19.28 -35.11
C ASP A 541 -2.36 20.29 -34.00
N THR A 542 -2.89 19.78 -32.87
CA THR A 542 -3.19 20.59 -31.70
C THR A 542 -1.91 20.97 -30.95
N PRO A 543 -1.77 22.24 -30.48
CA PRO A 543 -0.69 22.61 -29.58
C PRO A 543 -0.80 21.87 -28.25
N SER A 544 0.25 21.94 -27.43
CA SER A 544 0.23 21.33 -26.07
C SER A 544 -1.04 21.73 -25.33
N PRO A 545 -1.76 20.76 -24.74
CA PRO A 545 -2.80 21.08 -23.77
C PRO A 545 -2.23 21.96 -22.66
N GLU A 546 -3.08 22.73 -22.05
CA GLU A 546 -2.74 23.46 -20.85
C GLU A 546 -3.09 22.63 -19.63
N PHE A 547 -2.15 22.56 -18.69
CA PHE A 547 -2.33 21.92 -17.41
C PHE A 547 -2.46 22.98 -16.33
N TYR A 548 -3.51 22.92 -15.52
CA TYR A 548 -3.60 23.65 -14.27
C TYR A 548 -3.21 22.73 -13.12
N VAL A 549 -2.16 23.11 -12.40
CA VAL A 549 -1.61 22.33 -11.29
C VAL A 549 -1.65 23.17 -10.04
N TRP A 550 -2.22 22.63 -8.99
CA TRP A 550 -2.37 23.30 -7.70
C TRP A 550 -2.06 22.36 -6.55
N ALA A 551 -1.42 22.87 -5.49
CA ALA A 551 -1.25 22.20 -4.23
C ALA A 551 -1.30 23.15 -3.04
N ALA A 552 -1.82 22.65 -1.89
CA ALA A 552 -1.80 23.34 -0.61
C ALA A 552 -1.22 22.44 0.47
N ARG A 553 -0.42 23.04 1.36
CA ARG A 553 0.23 22.35 2.49
C ARG A 553 -0.79 21.86 3.51
N ASP A 554 -0.39 20.90 4.33
CA ASP A 554 -0.96 20.65 5.63
C ASP A 554 -0.51 21.78 6.60
N ALA A 555 -1.45 22.36 7.33
CA ALA A 555 -1.12 23.41 8.30
C ALA A 555 -0.24 22.91 9.46
N GLN A 556 -0.24 21.60 9.72
CA GLN A 556 0.55 20.94 10.77
C GLN A 556 1.90 20.42 10.28
N SER A 557 2.18 20.49 8.98
CA SER A 557 3.44 20.02 8.37
C SER A 557 4.27 21.19 7.82
N ALA A 558 5.38 20.86 7.14
CA ALA A 558 6.28 21.83 6.56
C ALA A 558 5.64 22.63 5.40
N PRO A 559 6.16 23.84 5.09
CA PRO A 559 5.76 24.57 3.89
C PRO A 559 6.15 23.84 2.59
N LEU A 560 5.40 24.10 1.52
CA LEU A 560 5.70 23.57 0.19
C LEU A 560 6.99 24.16 -0.38
N GLN A 561 7.83 23.31 -1.00
CA GLN A 561 9.03 23.72 -1.68
C GLN A 561 8.82 23.90 -3.18
N ARG A 562 8.20 22.91 -3.83
CA ARG A 562 7.98 22.92 -5.29
C ARG A 562 6.81 22.05 -5.72
N LEU A 563 6.34 22.36 -6.89
CA LEU A 563 5.31 21.59 -7.60
C LEU A 563 5.90 21.07 -8.90
N GLN A 564 5.71 19.79 -9.18
CA GLN A 564 6.27 19.08 -10.31
C GLN A 564 5.18 18.45 -11.17
N VAL A 565 5.46 18.29 -12.45
CA VAL A 565 4.73 17.41 -13.37
C VAL A 565 5.66 16.31 -13.82
N VAL A 566 5.22 15.08 -13.66
CA VAL A 566 5.89 13.88 -14.16
C VAL A 566 5.18 13.42 -15.42
N LYS A 567 5.90 13.41 -16.54
CA LYS A 567 5.45 12.96 -17.85
C LYS A 567 6.03 11.58 -18.17
N GLY A 568 5.20 10.68 -18.68
CA GLY A 568 5.67 9.49 -19.40
C GLY A 568 5.03 9.43 -20.78
N TRP A 569 5.77 9.00 -21.81
CA TRP A 569 5.25 8.90 -23.17
C TRP A 569 5.88 7.75 -23.96
N VAL A 570 5.25 7.38 -25.08
CA VAL A 570 5.79 6.44 -26.06
C VAL A 570 6.20 7.17 -27.32
N ARG A 571 7.43 6.96 -27.75
CA ARG A 571 8.00 7.48 -29.00
C ARG A 571 8.85 6.37 -29.65
N ASP A 572 8.63 6.12 -30.94
CA ASP A 572 9.33 5.08 -31.71
C ASP A 572 9.31 3.69 -31.03
N GLY A 573 8.19 3.33 -30.40
CA GLY A 573 8.00 2.06 -29.70
C GLY A 573 8.75 1.91 -28.38
N LYS A 574 9.34 3.02 -27.86
CA LYS A 574 10.04 3.06 -26.57
C LYS A 574 9.31 3.98 -25.60
N THR A 575 9.35 3.61 -24.33
CA THR A 575 8.85 4.47 -23.26
C THR A 575 9.92 5.44 -22.78
N HIS A 576 9.49 6.64 -22.44
CA HIS A 576 10.30 7.72 -21.91
C HIS A 576 9.63 8.32 -20.68
N GLU A 577 10.40 9.04 -19.88
CA GLU A 577 9.87 9.84 -18.76
C GLU A 577 10.67 11.12 -18.58
N GLN A 578 10.03 12.12 -18.01
CA GLN A 578 10.67 13.38 -17.61
C GLN A 578 9.92 14.01 -16.43
N VAL A 579 10.66 14.63 -15.52
CA VAL A 579 10.14 15.42 -14.42
C VAL A 579 10.42 16.88 -14.68
N PHE A 580 9.37 17.71 -14.57
CA PHE A 580 9.44 19.17 -14.73
C PHE A 580 9.10 19.84 -13.39
N ASP A 581 9.93 20.74 -12.90
CA ASP A 581 9.50 21.68 -11.87
C ASP A 581 8.63 22.76 -12.55
N VAL A 582 7.39 22.91 -12.09
CA VAL A 582 6.43 23.80 -12.75
C VAL A 582 6.08 25.03 -11.90
N ALA A 583 6.22 24.94 -10.58
CA ALA A 583 6.16 26.08 -9.67
C ALA A 583 7.14 25.91 -8.51
N CYS A 584 7.73 27.01 -8.08
CA CYS A 584 8.72 27.08 -6.99
C CYS A 584 8.19 27.95 -5.86
N SER A 585 8.58 27.64 -4.63
CA SER A 585 8.24 28.46 -3.47
C SER A 585 8.93 29.83 -3.48
N ASP A 586 8.49 30.71 -2.60
CA ASP A 586 9.12 32.00 -2.30
C ASP A 586 9.20 32.95 -3.51
N GLY A 587 8.27 32.80 -4.46
CA GLY A 587 8.22 33.61 -5.68
C GLY A 587 9.32 33.27 -6.72
N ASN A 588 10.07 32.22 -6.48
CA ASN A 588 11.07 31.72 -7.43
C ASN A 588 10.37 31.11 -8.68
N LYS A 589 11.17 30.93 -9.73
CA LYS A 589 10.74 30.27 -10.97
C LYS A 589 11.74 29.19 -11.35
N PRO A 590 11.33 28.15 -12.07
CA PRO A 590 12.26 27.18 -12.63
C PRO A 590 13.31 27.88 -13.51
N ASP A 591 14.57 27.49 -13.35
CA ASP A 591 15.67 27.96 -14.18
C ASP A 591 15.44 27.52 -15.65
N PRO A 592 15.45 28.43 -16.62
CA PRO A 592 15.14 28.12 -18.02
C PRO A 592 16.14 27.15 -18.67
N ASN A 593 17.34 26.97 -18.11
CA ASN A 593 18.36 26.09 -18.65
C ASN A 593 18.26 24.67 -18.08
N THR A 594 17.90 24.54 -16.81
CA THR A 594 17.83 23.26 -16.12
C THR A 594 16.41 22.73 -15.95
N GLY A 595 15.38 23.60 -16.07
CA GLY A 595 13.98 23.28 -15.76
C GLY A 595 13.74 22.96 -14.28
N ARG A 596 14.66 23.38 -13.38
CA ARG A 596 14.58 23.09 -11.94
C ARG A 596 14.39 24.35 -11.11
N CYS A 597 13.65 24.21 -10.02
CA CYS A 597 13.54 25.24 -9.01
C CYS A 597 14.92 25.46 -8.35
N PRO A 598 15.31 26.69 -8.07
CA PRO A 598 16.49 26.97 -7.27
C PRO A 598 16.29 26.43 -5.84
N ASP A 599 17.41 26.25 -5.14
CA ASP A 599 17.40 26.00 -3.70
C ASP A 599 16.76 27.18 -2.99
N ASN A 600 15.75 26.93 -2.17
CA ASN A 600 15.05 27.98 -1.39
C ASN A 600 15.71 28.24 -0.02
N GLY A 601 16.79 27.54 0.31
CA GLY A 601 17.49 27.67 1.59
C GLY A 601 16.79 27.02 2.79
N ALA A 602 15.80 26.16 2.56
CA ALA A 602 15.18 25.38 3.63
C ALA A 602 16.18 24.37 4.19
N ALA A 603 16.34 24.34 5.50
CA ALA A 603 17.24 23.45 6.22
C ALA A 603 16.61 22.92 7.49
N VAL A 604 17.14 21.82 8.00
CA VAL A 604 16.73 21.16 9.25
C VAL A 604 17.92 21.14 10.21
N ASP A 605 17.72 21.58 11.45
CA ASP A 605 18.67 21.32 12.51
C ASP A 605 18.37 19.92 13.10
N THR A 606 19.21 18.96 12.78
CA THR A 606 19.02 17.57 13.21
C THR A 606 19.29 17.35 14.71
N SER A 607 19.71 18.38 15.44
CA SER A 607 19.92 18.30 16.89
C SER A 607 18.62 18.48 17.69
N ASP A 608 17.63 19.18 17.11
CA ASP A 608 16.32 19.42 17.73
C ASP A 608 15.14 19.31 16.76
N CYS A 609 15.43 18.97 15.50
CA CYS A 609 14.47 18.86 14.40
C CYS A 609 13.73 20.16 14.06
N SER A 610 14.27 21.32 14.41
CA SER A 610 13.71 22.60 14.00
C SER A 610 13.99 22.85 12.50
N ILE A 611 13.02 23.48 11.82
CA ILE A 611 13.12 23.83 10.40
C ILE A 611 13.33 25.34 10.23
N THR A 612 13.94 25.74 9.12
CA THR A 612 14.13 27.17 8.79
C THR A 612 12.78 27.87 8.73
N PRO A 613 12.55 28.89 9.59
CA PRO A 613 11.27 29.58 9.62
C PRO A 613 11.10 30.54 8.43
N GLY A 614 9.85 30.68 7.95
CA GLY A 614 9.49 31.67 6.94
C GLY A 614 9.97 31.36 5.51
N VAL A 615 10.44 30.14 5.25
CA VAL A 615 10.84 29.65 3.93
C VAL A 615 9.78 28.66 3.42
N GLY A 616 9.48 28.71 2.11
CA GLY A 616 8.46 27.88 1.48
C GLY A 616 7.09 28.53 1.38
N SER A 617 6.16 27.88 0.73
CA SER A 617 4.83 28.42 0.41
C SER A 617 3.72 27.63 1.10
N ALA A 618 2.62 28.32 1.45
CA ALA A 618 1.42 27.62 1.93
C ALA A 618 0.66 26.96 0.79
N GLU A 619 0.79 27.54 -0.42
CA GLU A 619 0.10 27.11 -1.63
C GLU A 619 0.98 27.38 -2.84
N LEU A 620 0.92 26.49 -3.84
CA LEU A 620 1.55 26.64 -5.14
C LEU A 620 0.51 26.37 -6.23
N ALA A 621 0.49 27.23 -7.26
CA ALA A 621 -0.39 27.07 -8.40
C ALA A 621 0.30 27.54 -9.68
N THR A 622 0.00 26.89 -10.80
CA THR A 622 0.52 27.31 -12.10
C THR A 622 -0.31 26.74 -13.25
N TYR A 623 -0.32 27.50 -14.36
CA TYR A 623 -0.63 26.96 -15.67
C TYR A 623 0.66 26.56 -16.35
N TRP A 624 0.68 25.38 -16.92
CA TRP A 624 1.86 24.81 -17.57
C TRP A 624 1.50 24.12 -18.87
N ARG A 625 2.35 24.27 -19.87
CA ARG A 625 2.28 23.56 -21.16
C ARG A 625 3.55 22.75 -21.36
N ASP A 626 3.39 21.53 -21.82
CA ASP A 626 4.52 20.66 -22.11
C ASP A 626 5.34 21.19 -23.28
N PRO A 627 6.62 21.56 -23.07
CA PRO A 627 7.47 22.13 -24.14
C PRO A 627 7.85 21.11 -25.22
N ASP A 628 7.78 19.80 -24.93
CA ASP A 628 8.08 18.69 -25.86
C ASP A 628 6.80 17.86 -26.15
N PHE A 629 5.65 18.53 -26.19
CA PHE A 629 4.38 17.88 -26.52
C PHE A 629 4.29 17.54 -28.00
N ARG A 630 3.72 16.35 -28.28
CA ARG A 630 3.37 15.94 -29.64
C ARG A 630 1.98 15.33 -29.64
N ALA A 631 1.10 15.86 -30.49
CA ALA A 631 -0.29 15.42 -30.58
C ALA A 631 -0.46 13.97 -31.08
N ASP A 632 0.55 13.42 -31.76
CA ASP A 632 0.60 12.06 -32.27
C ASP A 632 1.12 11.03 -31.26
N GLU A 633 1.53 11.47 -30.04
CA GLU A 633 2.07 10.60 -29.00
C GLU A 633 1.06 10.36 -27.87
N GLN A 634 0.97 9.12 -27.40
CA GLN A 634 0.27 8.83 -26.15
C GLN A 634 1.19 9.16 -24.98
N ALA A 635 0.64 9.86 -23.98
CA ALA A 635 1.37 10.21 -22.77
C ALA A 635 0.49 10.18 -21.53
N PHE A 636 1.11 10.06 -20.36
CA PHE A 636 0.48 10.38 -19.09
C PHE A 636 1.21 11.54 -18.41
N TYR A 637 0.45 12.26 -17.58
CA TYR A 637 0.96 13.35 -16.75
C TYR A 637 0.35 13.22 -15.36
N TYR A 638 1.18 13.26 -14.32
CA TYR A 638 0.68 13.42 -12.95
C TYR A 638 1.48 14.49 -12.20
N ALA A 639 0.84 15.13 -11.26
CA ALA A 639 1.46 16.13 -10.42
C ALA A 639 2.10 15.49 -9.18
N ARG A 640 3.25 16.04 -8.78
CA ARG A 640 3.91 15.73 -7.49
C ARG A 640 4.24 17.05 -6.79
N VAL A 641 3.87 17.18 -5.52
CA VAL A 641 4.27 18.30 -4.67
C VAL A 641 5.24 17.82 -3.61
N LEU A 642 6.27 18.61 -3.32
CA LEU A 642 7.26 18.36 -2.27
C LEU A 642 7.17 19.47 -1.22
N GLU A 643 7.19 19.07 0.05
CA GLU A 643 7.43 19.97 1.17
C GLU A 643 8.91 20.32 1.33
N ASN A 644 9.23 21.32 2.15
CA ASN A 644 10.58 21.52 2.66
C ASN A 644 11.03 20.31 3.49
N PRO A 645 12.34 20.05 3.60
CA PRO A 645 12.84 18.93 4.39
C PRO A 645 12.47 19.04 5.87
N THR A 646 12.19 17.89 6.48
CA THR A 646 11.94 17.69 7.90
C THR A 646 12.80 16.54 8.43
N CYS A 647 12.92 16.37 9.76
CA CYS A 647 13.55 15.18 10.32
C CYS A 647 12.76 13.91 9.95
N ARG A 648 13.48 12.86 9.57
CA ARG A 648 12.93 11.52 9.49
C ARG A 648 12.66 10.97 10.90
N TRP A 649 11.69 10.06 11.07
CA TRP A 649 11.33 9.46 12.35
C TRP A 649 12.52 8.89 13.12
N SER A 650 13.51 8.32 12.42
CA SER A 650 14.72 7.79 13.05
C SER A 650 15.60 8.87 13.69
N THR A 651 15.59 10.09 13.16
CA THR A 651 16.24 11.26 13.75
C THR A 651 15.46 11.76 14.96
N TRP A 652 14.12 11.82 14.88
CA TRP A 652 13.26 12.13 16.02
C TRP A 652 13.45 11.16 17.20
N ASP A 653 13.55 9.84 16.92
CA ASP A 653 13.86 8.84 17.95
C ASP A 653 15.20 9.14 18.64
N ALA A 654 16.24 9.47 17.86
CA ALA A 654 17.56 9.78 18.40
C ALA A 654 17.56 11.08 19.24
N VAL A 655 16.90 12.14 18.75
CA VAL A 655 16.75 13.41 19.50
C VAL A 655 16.04 13.18 20.83
N ARG A 656 14.92 12.46 20.85
CA ARG A 656 14.17 12.13 22.07
C ARG A 656 14.97 11.27 23.04
N ALA A 657 15.81 10.39 22.54
CA ALA A 657 16.70 9.56 23.36
C ALA A 657 17.98 10.29 23.80
N GLY A 658 18.18 11.54 23.38
CA GLY A 658 19.39 12.30 23.68
C GLY A 658 20.67 11.69 23.09
N THR A 659 20.56 11.02 21.92
CA THR A 659 21.67 10.39 21.22
C THR A 659 21.83 11.00 19.82
N THR A 660 22.99 10.74 19.19
CA THR A 660 23.25 11.17 17.81
C THR A 660 22.45 10.31 16.83
N PRO A 661 21.81 10.89 15.82
CA PRO A 661 21.20 10.11 14.74
C PRO A 661 22.17 9.14 14.10
N ARG A 662 21.68 8.03 13.63
CA ARG A 662 22.44 6.97 13.01
C ARG A 662 22.93 7.42 11.62
N SER A 663 24.26 7.41 11.39
CA SER A 663 24.86 8.02 10.21
C SER A 663 24.63 7.29 8.88
N ASP A 664 24.18 6.04 8.92
CA ASP A 664 23.88 5.23 7.74
C ASP A 664 22.39 5.23 7.36
N LEU A 665 21.57 6.03 8.05
CA LEU A 665 20.16 6.31 7.70
C LEU A 665 20.01 7.77 7.23
N ALA A 666 19.03 8.02 6.37
CA ALA A 666 18.67 9.39 6.02
C ALA A 666 18.22 10.15 7.28
N ALA A 667 18.83 11.31 7.54
CA ALA A 667 18.49 12.13 8.69
C ALA A 667 17.21 12.94 8.47
N THR A 668 16.94 13.30 7.22
CA THR A 668 15.80 14.13 6.80
C THR A 668 15.12 13.53 5.58
N LEU A 669 13.89 13.93 5.35
CA LEU A 669 13.13 13.60 4.16
C LEU A 669 12.27 14.80 3.72
N GLN A 670 11.66 14.71 2.55
CA GLN A 670 10.68 15.67 2.05
C GLN A 670 9.36 14.95 1.83
N GLU A 671 8.38 15.27 2.64
CA GLU A 671 7.03 14.76 2.48
C GLU A 671 6.43 15.23 1.17
N ARG A 672 5.49 14.44 0.63
CA ARG A 672 4.99 14.66 -0.71
C ARG A 672 3.58 14.15 -0.93
N ALA A 673 2.99 14.61 -2.03
CA ALA A 673 1.76 14.04 -2.55
C ALA A 673 1.86 13.81 -4.06
N TRP A 674 1.10 12.83 -4.56
CA TRP A 674 1.02 12.46 -5.98
C TRP A 674 -0.43 12.40 -6.43
N SER A 675 -0.77 13.12 -7.52
CA SER A 675 -2.09 13.00 -8.14
C SER A 675 -2.20 11.74 -8.98
N SER A 676 -3.41 11.26 -9.21
CA SER A 676 -3.67 10.30 -10.27
C SER A 676 -3.34 10.90 -11.65
N PRO A 677 -2.90 10.08 -12.64
CA PRO A 677 -2.49 10.58 -13.95
C PRO A 677 -3.66 11.08 -14.79
N ILE A 678 -3.40 12.09 -15.64
CA ILE A 678 -4.18 12.40 -16.84
C ILE A 678 -3.48 11.77 -18.04
N TRP A 679 -4.25 11.15 -18.93
CA TRP A 679 -3.76 10.48 -20.13
C TRP A 679 -4.12 11.30 -21.37
N THR A 680 -3.13 11.66 -22.19
CA THR A 680 -3.39 12.27 -23.51
C THR A 680 -3.42 11.19 -24.57
N ILE A 681 -4.50 11.17 -25.34
CA ILE A 681 -4.76 10.15 -26.35
C ILE A 681 -4.95 10.85 -27.71
N PRO A 682 -4.13 10.55 -28.73
CA PRO A 682 -4.34 11.02 -30.10
C PRO A 682 -5.72 10.65 -30.64
N GLN A 683 -6.38 11.57 -31.34
CA GLN A 683 -7.65 11.35 -32.06
C GLN A 683 -7.43 10.98 -33.52
#